data_f22b28a3bb0e86b42b877d1ed56a5e18
#
_entry.id   f22b28a3bb0e86b42b877d1ed56a5e18
#
_cell.length_a   1.000
_cell.length_b   1.000
_cell.length_c   1.000
_cell.angle_alpha   90.00
_cell.angle_beta   90.00
_cell.angle_gamma   90.00
#
_symmetry.space_group_name_H-M   'P 1'
#
loop_
_entity.id
_entity.type
_entity.pdbx_description
1 polymer ?
#
loop_
_entity_poly.entity_id
_entity_poly.type
_entity_poly.pdbx_seq_one_letter_code
_entity_poly.pdbx_strand_id
1 'polypeptide(L)'
;MTIGVNLKAIVKNYSLCEKLFREDYKDNNYTKGILDFFSNIEINSDIIHDLKRLKKEGNKIDLYVPNYLVYGNEKIMEKVKRLLEFDEFSFDTIKKYNSLDELKNDNIDCFVSDFNIGGQGIILPYQVIKLDSCDYEKFELVKKVYNAKYDINLRKINELEYNTQKARTGIPSIDKPWRKFYSEKEKSVVMPRKTMYEYLKCGAEKMSNKTALVYYGRKFTYEELMEKIDKYASSFISYGIKEGDVVSICMPNAPEAIFMVYALNKIGAIANMIHPLKSPNEIKEYVNKVDSKMLLVLDTTLQNIEGITNELCTNKIVSVSVGNSMPLYMKLIFEKSKKLNLTKEYISLKDFENNGKKVKKSLQVDYKENAGAAIMHTGGTSGKSKAVLLTNDNLNSMVHAQRVTAKNFAEGDVMLTIMPVFHGFGLCSSVHMPLSYGVSVVLWPKFEAKKLKSMYEKNSVNHMFGIPKLFECLIKENVDLTNAGYLVSGGEKIEQKREQKINNGFLENGSKFNLKKGYGLTEATAGTTLSDDYSNRLGSIGIPLVCNDFKVVKPGTEEELGYYEKGEFCISGPTVMKCYYNDEEETKKTLRKHSDGKIWLHTGDMGYMDESGLLYYTDRLTRMYTSGGFNVYPPHIEEVILKLDEIESCAVVPMKHPSKNIKVPKVYIIMKKGYELNEDLLNKIKNICSLNLDLYHQPFSIESIDSFPITNLGENIGKVDYKKLEKNANETVKVKKLVK
;
A
#
# COMPACT_ATOMS: atom_id res chain seq x y z
N MET A 1 -40.27 -3.24 9.18
CA MET A 1 -39.80 -3.23 7.80
C MET A 1 -39.44 -4.64 7.39
N THR A 2 -39.72 -5.04 6.16
CA THR A 2 -39.32 -6.36 5.62
C THR A 2 -38.09 -6.19 4.73
N ILE A 3 -37.04 -6.92 5.05
CA ILE A 3 -35.76 -6.91 4.34
C ILE A 3 -35.60 -8.26 3.62
N GLY A 4 -35.56 -8.24 2.30
CA GLY A 4 -35.26 -9.41 1.51
C GLY A 4 -33.74 -9.57 1.38
N VAL A 5 -33.21 -10.77 1.57
CA VAL A 5 -31.78 -11.08 1.42
C VAL A 5 -31.58 -12.18 0.39
N ASN A 6 -30.74 -11.93 -0.62
CA ASN A 6 -30.39 -12.91 -1.63
C ASN A 6 -29.38 -13.92 -1.07
N LEU A 7 -29.59 -15.21 -1.33
CA LEU A 7 -28.62 -16.26 -0.97
C LEU A 7 -27.20 -15.97 -1.50
N LYS A 8 -27.08 -15.42 -2.69
CA LYS A 8 -25.80 -15.02 -3.27
C LYS A 8 -25.03 -14.00 -2.40
N ALA A 9 -25.73 -13.12 -1.69
CA ALA A 9 -25.11 -12.13 -0.84
C ALA A 9 -24.45 -12.72 0.40
N ILE A 10 -24.95 -13.85 0.91
CA ILE A 10 -24.48 -14.47 2.15
C ILE A 10 -23.51 -15.63 1.94
N VAL A 11 -23.28 -16.08 0.69
CA VAL A 11 -22.37 -17.20 0.36
C VAL A 11 -21.08 -16.65 -0.24
N LYS A 12 -19.96 -16.86 0.45
CA LYS A 12 -18.64 -16.34 0.03
C LYS A 12 -18.13 -16.90 -1.28
N ASN A 13 -18.32 -18.19 -1.48
CA ASN A 13 -17.79 -18.93 -2.64
C ASN A 13 -18.87 -19.28 -3.68
N TYR A 14 -19.93 -18.45 -3.76
CA TYR A 14 -21.09 -18.72 -4.61
C TYR A 14 -20.72 -18.99 -6.07
N SER A 15 -19.86 -18.20 -6.68
CA SER A 15 -19.45 -18.36 -8.08
C SER A 15 -18.73 -19.67 -8.35
N LEU A 16 -17.92 -20.16 -7.41
CA LEU A 16 -17.25 -21.45 -7.51
C LEU A 16 -18.27 -22.61 -7.41
N CYS A 17 -19.17 -22.51 -6.43
CA CYS A 17 -20.22 -23.50 -6.23
C CYS A 17 -21.22 -23.53 -7.43
N GLU A 18 -21.56 -22.36 -7.99
CA GLU A 18 -22.41 -22.25 -9.17
C GLU A 18 -21.77 -22.89 -10.41
N LYS A 19 -20.44 -22.77 -10.56
CA LYS A 19 -19.71 -23.40 -11.66
C LYS A 19 -19.75 -24.93 -11.56
N LEU A 20 -19.50 -25.48 -10.38
CA LEU A 20 -19.59 -26.92 -10.13
C LEU A 20 -21.00 -27.45 -10.45
N PHE A 21 -22.02 -26.72 -9.99
CA PHE A 21 -23.41 -27.05 -10.28
C PHE A 21 -23.71 -27.07 -11.79
N ARG A 22 -23.24 -26.08 -12.55
CA ARG A 22 -23.48 -26.00 -14.01
C ARG A 22 -22.73 -27.08 -14.80
N GLU A 23 -21.56 -27.51 -14.34
CA GLU A 23 -20.80 -28.60 -14.97
C GLU A 23 -21.53 -29.94 -14.81
N ASP A 24 -22.02 -30.25 -13.60
CA ASP A 24 -22.77 -31.51 -13.34
C ASP A 24 -24.16 -31.54 -13.99
N TYR A 25 -24.76 -30.38 -14.22
CA TYR A 25 -26.06 -30.27 -14.90
C TYR A 25 -26.02 -30.77 -16.37
N LYS A 26 -24.87 -30.66 -17.02
CA LYS A 26 -24.68 -31.13 -18.40
C LYS A 26 -24.76 -32.66 -18.54
N ASP A 27 -24.53 -33.41 -17.46
CA ASP A 27 -24.43 -34.89 -17.46
C ASP A 27 -25.60 -35.60 -16.77
N ASN A 28 -26.79 -35.00 -16.66
CA ASN A 28 -27.98 -35.57 -15.98
C ASN A 28 -27.81 -35.91 -14.48
N ASN A 29 -26.78 -35.41 -13.79
CA ASN A 29 -26.55 -35.59 -12.34
C ASN A 29 -26.99 -34.39 -11.49
N TYR A 30 -28.14 -33.80 -11.85
CA TYR A 30 -28.69 -32.58 -11.21
C TYR A 30 -28.73 -32.66 -9.68
N THR A 31 -29.24 -33.78 -9.12
CA THR A 31 -29.36 -33.95 -7.66
C THR A 31 -28.00 -34.01 -6.97
N LYS A 32 -26.99 -34.60 -7.62
CA LYS A 32 -25.63 -34.69 -7.09
C LYS A 32 -24.95 -33.32 -7.11
N GLY A 33 -25.01 -32.61 -8.22
CA GLY A 33 -24.44 -31.24 -8.35
C GLY A 33 -25.01 -30.26 -7.32
N ILE A 34 -26.34 -30.33 -7.05
CA ILE A 34 -26.98 -29.54 -6.00
C ILE A 34 -26.46 -29.90 -4.60
N LEU A 35 -26.32 -31.21 -4.31
CA LEU A 35 -25.82 -31.68 -3.01
C LEU A 35 -24.36 -31.27 -2.80
N ASP A 36 -23.54 -31.34 -3.85
CA ASP A 36 -22.13 -30.90 -3.82
C ASP A 36 -22.02 -29.38 -3.66
N PHE A 37 -22.87 -28.61 -4.34
CA PHE A 37 -22.99 -27.18 -4.16
C PHE A 37 -23.24 -26.82 -2.68
N PHE A 38 -24.30 -27.39 -2.08
CA PHE A 38 -24.63 -27.07 -0.69
C PHE A 38 -23.65 -27.65 0.34
N SER A 39 -22.88 -28.68 -0.02
CA SER A 39 -21.84 -29.22 0.86
C SER A 39 -20.57 -28.36 0.89
N ASN A 40 -20.36 -27.52 -0.12
CA ASN A 40 -19.20 -26.64 -0.25
C ASN A 40 -19.50 -25.15 0.00
N ILE A 41 -20.69 -24.81 0.50
CA ILE A 41 -21.07 -23.44 0.82
C ILE A 41 -20.26 -22.92 2.02
N GLU A 42 -19.62 -21.77 1.83
CA GLU A 42 -19.03 -20.97 2.91
C GLU A 42 -19.91 -19.75 3.20
N ILE A 43 -20.41 -19.64 4.43
CA ILE A 43 -21.26 -18.53 4.86
C ILE A 43 -20.42 -17.32 5.25
N ASN A 44 -20.89 -16.14 4.86
CA ASN A 44 -20.28 -14.89 5.27
C ASN A 44 -20.80 -14.46 6.66
N SER A 45 -20.02 -14.77 7.70
CA SER A 45 -20.35 -14.46 9.08
C SER A 45 -20.62 -12.98 9.35
N ASP A 46 -19.97 -12.09 8.60
CA ASP A 46 -20.11 -10.65 8.81
C ASP A 46 -21.51 -10.16 8.43
N ILE A 47 -22.07 -10.70 7.32
CA ILE A 47 -23.43 -10.36 6.93
C ILE A 47 -24.44 -10.91 7.95
N ILE A 48 -24.24 -12.14 8.39
CA ILE A 48 -25.13 -12.73 9.41
C ILE A 48 -25.11 -11.87 10.68
N HIS A 49 -23.95 -11.33 11.07
CA HIS A 49 -23.85 -10.42 12.21
C HIS A 49 -24.66 -9.13 12.00
N ASP A 50 -24.54 -8.50 10.83
CA ASP A 50 -25.32 -7.29 10.50
C ASP A 50 -26.83 -7.57 10.42
N LEU A 51 -27.22 -8.73 9.86
CA LEU A 51 -28.62 -9.15 9.83
C LEU A 51 -29.19 -9.42 11.23
N LYS A 52 -28.41 -10.00 12.15
CA LYS A 52 -28.78 -10.16 13.56
C LYS A 52 -29.10 -8.80 14.21
N ARG A 53 -28.29 -7.78 13.93
CA ARG A 53 -28.52 -6.42 14.45
C ARG A 53 -29.81 -5.84 13.90
N LEU A 54 -30.04 -5.89 12.60
CA LEU A 54 -31.27 -5.42 11.96
C LEU A 54 -32.51 -6.13 12.49
N LYS A 55 -32.42 -7.45 12.77
CA LYS A 55 -33.51 -8.22 13.36
C LYS A 55 -33.81 -7.78 14.80
N LYS A 56 -32.80 -7.50 15.61
CA LYS A 56 -32.95 -6.94 16.97
C LYS A 56 -33.62 -5.58 16.97
N GLU A 57 -33.48 -4.81 15.90
CA GLU A 57 -34.16 -3.53 15.69
C GLU A 57 -35.63 -3.68 15.24
N GLY A 58 -36.18 -4.89 15.23
CA GLY A 58 -37.58 -5.18 14.92
C GLY A 58 -37.88 -5.34 13.44
N ASN A 59 -36.87 -5.52 12.60
CA ASN A 59 -37.07 -5.77 11.17
C ASN A 59 -37.34 -7.26 10.89
N LYS A 60 -38.23 -7.55 9.94
CA LYS A 60 -38.45 -8.87 9.39
C LYS A 60 -37.41 -9.15 8.30
N ILE A 61 -36.75 -10.32 8.33
CA ILE A 61 -35.70 -10.67 7.39
C ILE A 61 -36.06 -11.96 6.66
N ASP A 62 -36.33 -11.83 5.37
CA ASP A 62 -36.70 -12.93 4.49
C ASP A 62 -35.51 -13.32 3.58
N LEU A 63 -35.22 -14.62 3.46
CA LEU A 63 -34.19 -15.14 2.55
C LEU A 63 -34.81 -15.46 1.19
N TYR A 64 -34.15 -15.01 0.14
CA TYR A 64 -34.54 -15.27 -1.26
C TYR A 64 -33.50 -16.16 -1.93
N VAL A 65 -33.96 -17.31 -2.45
CA VAL A 65 -33.14 -18.31 -3.11
C VAL A 65 -33.47 -18.33 -4.61
N PRO A 66 -32.48 -18.20 -5.51
CA PRO A 66 -32.73 -18.30 -6.95
C PRO A 66 -33.42 -19.60 -7.33
N ASN A 67 -34.48 -19.52 -8.12
CA ASN A 67 -35.35 -20.68 -8.43
C ASN A 67 -34.60 -21.80 -9.13
N TYR A 68 -33.59 -21.49 -9.94
CA TYR A 68 -32.77 -22.52 -10.62
C TYR A 68 -31.97 -23.41 -9.66
N LEU A 69 -31.72 -22.98 -8.41
CA LEU A 69 -31.02 -23.79 -7.41
C LEU A 69 -31.92 -24.79 -6.68
N VAL A 70 -33.22 -24.57 -6.70
CA VAL A 70 -34.17 -25.36 -5.90
C VAL A 70 -35.34 -25.93 -6.71
N TYR A 71 -35.22 -25.94 -8.02
CA TYR A 71 -36.28 -26.39 -8.92
C TYR A 71 -36.78 -27.78 -8.58
N GLY A 72 -38.05 -27.88 -8.13
CA GLY A 72 -38.75 -29.14 -7.90
C GLY A 72 -38.39 -29.94 -6.62
N ASN A 73 -37.53 -29.41 -5.72
CA ASN A 73 -37.07 -30.20 -4.56
C ASN A 73 -37.18 -29.48 -3.23
N GLU A 74 -38.27 -29.73 -2.47
CA GLU A 74 -38.52 -29.09 -1.16
C GLU A 74 -37.48 -29.52 -0.10
N LYS A 75 -36.86 -30.69 -0.20
CA LYS A 75 -35.82 -31.15 0.71
C LYS A 75 -34.57 -30.28 0.65
N ILE A 76 -34.31 -29.64 -0.49
CA ILE A 76 -33.18 -28.70 -0.63
C ILE A 76 -33.44 -27.42 0.14
N MET A 77 -34.67 -26.90 0.12
CA MET A 77 -35.04 -25.73 0.91
C MET A 77 -34.89 -25.96 2.41
N GLU A 78 -35.25 -27.16 2.89
CA GLU A 78 -35.07 -27.55 4.31
C GLU A 78 -33.58 -27.66 4.64
N LYS A 79 -32.78 -28.19 3.74
CA LYS A 79 -31.32 -28.27 3.91
C LYS A 79 -30.65 -26.88 3.91
N VAL A 80 -31.06 -25.97 3.03
CA VAL A 80 -30.66 -24.55 3.05
C VAL A 80 -31.02 -23.90 4.38
N LYS A 81 -32.23 -24.14 4.86
CA LYS A 81 -32.70 -23.65 6.17
C LYS A 81 -31.77 -24.11 7.29
N ARG A 82 -31.48 -25.41 7.37
CA ARG A 82 -30.59 -26.00 8.39
C ARG A 82 -29.14 -25.51 8.29
N LEU A 83 -28.63 -25.27 7.09
CA LEU A 83 -27.27 -24.73 6.89
C LEU A 83 -27.14 -23.26 7.30
N LEU A 84 -28.25 -22.51 7.22
CA LEU A 84 -28.31 -21.09 7.56
C LEU A 84 -28.81 -20.82 8.99
N GLU A 85 -29.29 -21.83 9.72
CA GLU A 85 -29.60 -21.76 11.17
C GLU A 85 -28.33 -21.75 12.04
N PHE A 86 -27.18 -21.53 11.43
CA PHE A 86 -25.91 -21.41 12.11
C PHE A 86 -25.88 -20.16 13.02
N ASP A 87 -25.41 -20.33 14.23
CA ASP A 87 -25.05 -19.22 15.12
C ASP A 87 -26.25 -18.40 15.65
N GLU A 88 -27.37 -19.10 16.03
CA GLU A 88 -28.57 -18.49 16.62
C GLU A 88 -29.32 -17.45 15.74
N PHE A 89 -29.08 -17.45 14.42
CA PHE A 89 -29.82 -16.61 13.49
C PHE A 89 -30.76 -17.44 12.64
N SER A 90 -32.02 -16.99 12.54
CA SER A 90 -33.02 -17.57 11.63
C SER A 90 -33.66 -16.52 10.77
N PHE A 91 -33.87 -16.80 9.49
CA PHE A 91 -34.70 -15.99 8.61
C PHE A 91 -36.20 -16.16 8.96
N ASP A 92 -36.97 -15.09 8.79
CA ASP A 92 -38.43 -15.15 9.08
C ASP A 92 -39.16 -16.01 8.04
N THR A 93 -38.77 -15.90 6.76
CA THR A 93 -39.23 -16.80 5.69
C THR A 93 -38.10 -17.10 4.71
N ILE A 94 -38.22 -18.22 3.98
CA ILE A 94 -37.35 -18.56 2.85
C ILE A 94 -38.21 -18.68 1.61
N LYS A 95 -37.95 -17.88 0.61
CA LYS A 95 -38.73 -17.78 -0.62
C LYS A 95 -37.87 -18.05 -1.86
N LYS A 96 -38.51 -18.47 -2.96
CA LYS A 96 -37.90 -18.61 -4.27
C LYS A 96 -38.16 -17.38 -5.11
N TYR A 97 -37.25 -17.06 -6.05
CA TYR A 97 -37.48 -15.99 -7.00
C TYR A 97 -36.78 -16.26 -8.35
N ASN A 98 -37.32 -15.75 -9.44
CA ASN A 98 -36.74 -15.82 -10.78
C ASN A 98 -36.19 -14.46 -11.25
N SER A 99 -36.84 -13.38 -10.88
CA SER A 99 -36.48 -12.02 -11.33
C SER A 99 -36.77 -10.95 -10.27
N LEU A 100 -36.17 -9.79 -10.44
CA LEU A 100 -36.40 -8.62 -9.59
C LEU A 100 -37.88 -8.15 -9.60
N ASP A 101 -38.61 -8.36 -10.71
CA ASP A 101 -40.01 -7.93 -10.80
C ASP A 101 -40.92 -8.78 -9.90
N GLU A 102 -40.60 -10.04 -9.67
CA GLU A 102 -41.30 -10.87 -8.69
C GLU A 102 -41.14 -10.33 -7.26
N LEU A 103 -39.95 -9.79 -6.92
CA LEU A 103 -39.68 -9.24 -5.60
C LEU A 103 -40.49 -7.98 -5.30
N LYS A 104 -40.82 -7.16 -6.31
CA LYS A 104 -41.66 -5.97 -6.16
C LYS A 104 -43.07 -6.32 -5.69
N ASN A 105 -43.57 -7.50 -6.07
CA ASN A 105 -44.90 -7.95 -5.70
C ASN A 105 -44.96 -8.58 -4.29
N ASP A 106 -43.83 -8.79 -3.63
CA ASP A 106 -43.72 -9.56 -2.37
C ASP A 106 -43.76 -8.65 -1.12
N ASN A 107 -44.14 -7.39 -1.21
CA ASN A 107 -44.13 -6.40 -0.13
C ASN A 107 -42.79 -6.32 0.65
N ILE A 108 -41.71 -6.32 -0.10
CA ILE A 108 -40.36 -6.16 0.48
C ILE A 108 -40.03 -4.67 0.43
N ASP A 109 -39.60 -4.12 1.58
CA ASP A 109 -39.18 -2.72 1.65
C ASP A 109 -37.79 -2.50 1.06
N CYS A 110 -36.86 -3.42 1.34
CA CYS A 110 -35.47 -3.37 0.85
C CYS A 110 -34.96 -4.75 0.50
N PHE A 111 -34.08 -4.86 -0.50
CA PHE A 111 -33.48 -6.10 -0.93
C PHE A 111 -31.94 -6.03 -0.89
N VAL A 112 -31.33 -6.98 -0.20
CA VAL A 112 -29.87 -7.10 -0.08
C VAL A 112 -29.39 -8.16 -1.05
N SER A 113 -28.54 -7.78 -1.98
CA SER A 113 -27.97 -8.69 -2.98
C SER A 113 -26.50 -8.43 -3.22
N ASP A 114 -25.77 -9.48 -3.62
CA ASP A 114 -24.58 -9.28 -4.43
C ASP A 114 -25.03 -8.77 -5.81
N PHE A 115 -24.28 -7.98 -6.50
CA PHE A 115 -24.67 -7.29 -7.74
C PHE A 115 -24.96 -8.21 -8.94
N ASN A 116 -25.10 -9.49 -8.78
CA ASN A 116 -25.22 -10.46 -9.87
C ASN A 116 -26.67 -10.92 -10.15
N ILE A 117 -27.63 -10.00 -10.03
CA ILE A 117 -29.00 -10.25 -10.47
C ILE A 117 -29.09 -9.89 -11.95
N GLY A 118 -28.61 -10.78 -12.83
CA GLY A 118 -28.73 -10.59 -14.27
C GLY A 118 -27.49 -10.88 -15.11
N GLY A 119 -26.47 -11.53 -14.56
CA GLY A 119 -25.37 -12.12 -15.35
C GLY A 119 -24.32 -11.16 -15.91
N GLN A 120 -24.20 -9.94 -15.38
CA GLN A 120 -23.12 -9.01 -15.76
C GLN A 120 -22.32 -8.62 -14.53
N GLY A 121 -21.05 -9.07 -14.52
CA GLY A 121 -20.19 -9.08 -13.37
C GLY A 121 -19.62 -7.75 -12.91
N ILE A 122 -20.14 -7.23 -11.82
CA ILE A 122 -19.35 -6.41 -10.88
C ILE A 122 -19.68 -6.95 -9.49
N ILE A 123 -18.72 -7.60 -8.86
CA ILE A 123 -18.85 -8.09 -7.49
C ILE A 123 -18.55 -6.93 -6.55
N LEU A 124 -19.60 -6.19 -6.17
CA LEU A 124 -19.56 -5.39 -4.94
C LEU A 124 -19.93 -6.32 -3.78
N PRO A 125 -19.33 -6.15 -2.58
CA PRO A 125 -19.57 -7.09 -1.49
C PRO A 125 -21.05 -7.17 -1.11
N TYR A 126 -21.82 -6.06 -1.17
CA TYR A 126 -23.28 -6.06 -0.96
C TYR A 126 -23.93 -4.79 -1.51
N GLN A 127 -25.18 -4.91 -1.95
CA GLN A 127 -26.06 -3.79 -2.28
C GLN A 127 -27.37 -3.88 -1.53
N VAL A 128 -27.89 -2.73 -1.12
CA VAL A 128 -29.26 -2.57 -0.66
C VAL A 128 -30.03 -1.84 -1.75
N ILE A 129 -30.99 -2.52 -2.34
CA ILE A 129 -31.83 -2.01 -3.41
C ILE A 129 -33.19 -1.58 -2.81
N LYS A 130 -33.60 -0.33 -3.04
CA LYS A 130 -34.91 0.14 -2.70
C LYS A 130 -35.94 -0.40 -3.75
N LEU A 131 -36.98 -1.05 -3.29
CA LEU A 131 -38.11 -1.43 -4.11
C LEU A 131 -39.19 -0.33 -3.96
N ASP A 132 -40.04 -0.15 -4.97
CA ASP A 132 -40.87 1.05 -5.14
C ASP A 132 -41.86 1.37 -4.00
N SER A 133 -42.09 0.46 -3.07
CA SER A 133 -42.99 0.61 -1.92
C SER A 133 -42.32 1.10 -0.62
N CYS A 134 -41.01 1.34 -0.63
CA CYS A 134 -40.26 1.64 0.60
C CYS A 134 -40.33 3.11 1.01
N ASP A 135 -40.61 3.36 2.31
CA ASP A 135 -40.47 4.67 2.93
C ASP A 135 -39.02 5.13 2.86
N TYR A 136 -38.75 6.33 2.34
CA TYR A 136 -37.42 6.84 2.08
C TYR A 136 -36.59 6.95 3.36
N GLU A 137 -37.18 7.34 4.48
CA GLU A 137 -36.45 7.45 5.76
C GLU A 137 -36.00 6.08 6.29
N LYS A 138 -36.86 5.07 6.17
CA LYS A 138 -36.52 3.68 6.56
C LYS A 138 -35.49 3.07 5.64
N PHE A 139 -35.56 3.34 4.34
CA PHE A 139 -34.55 2.93 3.37
C PHE A 139 -33.18 3.53 3.68
N GLU A 140 -33.12 4.84 3.96
CA GLU A 140 -31.85 5.49 4.33
C GLU A 140 -31.30 4.97 5.67
N LEU A 141 -32.15 4.54 6.59
CA LEU A 141 -31.74 3.91 7.83
C LEU A 141 -31.07 2.55 7.58
N VAL A 142 -31.68 1.68 6.78
CA VAL A 142 -31.11 0.37 6.41
C VAL A 142 -29.84 0.58 5.62
N LYS A 143 -29.81 1.49 4.68
CA LYS A 143 -28.64 1.89 3.92
C LYS A 143 -27.53 2.42 4.81
N LYS A 144 -27.81 3.25 5.82
CA LYS A 144 -26.86 3.73 6.81
C LYS A 144 -26.26 2.60 7.63
N VAL A 145 -27.07 1.68 8.12
CA VAL A 145 -26.65 0.53 8.92
C VAL A 145 -25.79 -0.42 8.08
N TYR A 146 -26.13 -0.63 6.81
CA TYR A 146 -25.41 -1.52 5.89
C TYR A 146 -24.19 -0.85 5.26
N ASN A 147 -24.30 0.42 4.86
CA ASN A 147 -23.21 1.16 4.21
C ASN A 147 -22.24 1.83 5.19
N ALA A 148 -22.58 1.95 6.48
CA ALA A 148 -21.63 2.42 7.50
C ALA A 148 -20.32 1.61 7.51
N LYS A 149 -20.37 0.36 7.03
CA LYS A 149 -19.21 -0.52 6.91
C LYS A 149 -18.50 -0.41 5.55
N TYR A 150 -19.18 0.05 4.50
CA TYR A 150 -18.68 0.00 3.12
C TYR A 150 -18.82 1.32 2.33
N ASP A 151 -19.45 2.34 2.90
CA ASP A 151 -19.67 3.70 2.33
C ASP A 151 -20.01 3.72 0.82
N ILE A 152 -21.02 2.94 0.43
CA ILE A 152 -21.40 2.76 -0.98
C ILE A 152 -22.51 3.75 -1.34
N ASN A 153 -22.21 4.70 -2.22
CA ASN A 153 -23.19 5.63 -2.77
C ASN A 153 -23.86 5.02 -4.02
N LEU A 154 -25.09 4.50 -3.86
CA LEU A 154 -25.87 3.81 -4.90
C LEU A 154 -26.09 4.64 -6.20
N ARG A 155 -26.18 5.97 -6.12
CA ARG A 155 -26.33 6.81 -7.33
C ARG A 155 -25.11 6.70 -8.25
N LYS A 156 -23.90 6.70 -7.69
CA LYS A 156 -22.68 6.54 -8.49
C LYS A 156 -22.51 5.15 -9.08
N ILE A 157 -23.06 4.12 -8.44
CA ILE A 157 -23.01 2.76 -8.96
C ILE A 157 -23.85 2.62 -10.20
N ASN A 158 -25.06 3.16 -10.22
CA ASN A 158 -25.92 3.14 -11.42
C ASN A 158 -25.31 3.94 -12.59
N GLU A 159 -24.62 5.06 -12.32
CA GLU A 159 -23.87 5.79 -13.35
C GLU A 159 -22.65 4.99 -13.85
N LEU A 160 -22.00 4.22 -12.97
CA LEU A 160 -20.88 3.36 -13.32
C LEU A 160 -21.31 2.17 -14.19
N GLU A 161 -22.48 1.58 -13.95
CA GLU A 161 -23.03 0.47 -14.75
C GLU A 161 -23.47 0.94 -16.14
N TYR A 162 -24.11 2.10 -16.26
CA TYR A 162 -24.56 2.64 -17.54
C TYR A 162 -23.42 2.93 -18.52
N ASN A 163 -22.24 3.31 -18.00
CA ASN A 163 -21.07 3.62 -18.81
C ASN A 163 -20.22 2.39 -19.21
N THR A 164 -20.52 1.19 -18.71
CA THR A 164 -19.73 -0.04 -18.97
C THR A 164 -20.23 -0.88 -20.16
N GLN A 165 -21.24 -0.44 -20.88
CA GLN A 165 -21.84 -1.19 -22.02
C GLN A 165 -21.03 -1.18 -23.33
N LYS A 166 -19.83 -0.59 -23.37
CA LYS A 166 -18.91 -0.80 -24.50
C LYS A 166 -18.36 -2.24 -24.47
N ALA A 167 -18.45 -2.94 -25.59
CA ALA A 167 -17.83 -4.24 -25.76
C ALA A 167 -16.35 -4.18 -25.32
N ARG A 168 -15.97 -4.94 -24.29
CA ARG A 168 -14.59 -5.00 -23.81
C ARG A 168 -13.75 -5.81 -24.77
N THR A 169 -12.49 -5.38 -24.95
CA THR A 169 -11.50 -6.11 -25.75
C THR A 169 -10.93 -7.31 -24.99
N GLY A 170 -11.07 -7.35 -23.68
CA GLY A 170 -10.41 -8.32 -22.78
C GLY A 170 -9.00 -7.89 -22.36
N ILE A 171 -8.52 -6.77 -22.88
CA ILE A 171 -7.17 -6.23 -22.64
C ILE A 171 -7.25 -5.02 -21.70
N PRO A 172 -6.76 -5.12 -20.47
CA PRO A 172 -6.91 -4.08 -19.45
C PRO A 172 -6.40 -2.69 -19.84
N SER A 173 -5.25 -2.59 -20.54
CA SER A 173 -4.68 -1.30 -20.93
C SER A 173 -5.47 -0.58 -22.01
N ILE A 174 -6.24 -1.32 -22.82
CA ILE A 174 -7.16 -0.78 -23.84
C ILE A 174 -8.47 -0.37 -23.21
N ASP A 175 -9.07 -1.26 -22.43
CA ASP A 175 -10.38 -1.07 -21.82
C ASP A 175 -10.35 -0.01 -20.70
N LYS A 176 -9.24 0.10 -19.98
CA LYS A 176 -9.01 1.01 -18.83
C LYS A 176 -10.15 0.98 -17.81
N PRO A 177 -10.55 -0.20 -17.29
CA PRO A 177 -11.76 -0.35 -16.49
C PRO A 177 -11.73 0.46 -15.18
N TRP A 178 -10.54 0.76 -14.64
CA TRP A 178 -10.39 1.60 -13.44
C TRP A 178 -10.86 3.05 -13.65
N ARG A 179 -10.93 3.55 -14.90
CA ARG A 179 -11.35 4.93 -15.18
C ARG A 179 -12.78 5.21 -14.76
N LYS A 180 -13.63 4.18 -14.60
CA LYS A 180 -14.99 4.34 -14.10
C LYS A 180 -15.07 4.92 -12.67
N PHE A 181 -14.02 4.74 -11.86
CA PHE A 181 -13.95 5.28 -10.51
C PHE A 181 -13.63 6.78 -10.47
N TYR A 182 -13.28 7.37 -11.61
CA TYR A 182 -13.00 8.78 -11.78
C TYR A 182 -14.13 9.47 -12.53
N SER A 183 -14.59 10.63 -12.03
CA SER A 183 -15.52 11.50 -12.75
C SER A 183 -14.87 12.08 -14.02
N GLU A 184 -15.64 12.59 -14.97
CA GLU A 184 -15.09 13.19 -16.20
C GLU A 184 -14.13 14.36 -15.88
N LYS A 185 -14.42 15.15 -14.85
CA LYS A 185 -13.54 16.22 -14.36
C LYS A 185 -12.21 15.66 -13.85
N GLU A 186 -12.21 14.56 -13.09
CA GLU A 186 -11.01 13.90 -12.59
C GLU A 186 -10.22 13.24 -13.72
N LYS A 187 -10.87 12.68 -14.74
CA LYS A 187 -10.22 12.10 -15.93
C LYS A 187 -9.51 13.13 -16.79
N SER A 188 -10.00 14.39 -16.78
CA SER A 188 -9.45 15.50 -17.57
C SER A 188 -8.45 16.36 -16.81
N VAL A 189 -8.04 15.94 -15.60
CA VAL A 189 -7.10 16.72 -14.79
C VAL A 189 -5.74 16.83 -15.46
N VAL A 190 -5.19 18.05 -15.45
CA VAL A 190 -3.88 18.37 -16.05
C VAL A 190 -2.81 18.31 -14.96
N MET A 191 -1.73 17.61 -15.22
CA MET A 191 -0.61 17.52 -14.26
C MET A 191 0.12 18.86 -14.15
N PRO A 192 0.56 19.23 -12.92
CA PRO A 192 1.20 20.51 -12.67
C PRO A 192 2.54 20.66 -13.41
N ARG A 193 2.71 21.72 -14.19
CA ARG A 193 3.98 22.11 -14.81
C ARG A 193 4.66 23.18 -13.93
N LYS A 194 5.27 22.74 -12.84
CA LYS A 194 5.89 23.58 -11.80
C LYS A 194 7.10 22.86 -11.21
N THR A 195 8.02 23.61 -10.62
CA THR A 195 9.00 22.99 -9.70
C THR A 195 8.27 22.49 -8.44
N MET A 196 8.86 21.54 -7.72
CA MET A 196 8.32 21.06 -6.44
C MET A 196 8.14 22.24 -5.43
N TYR A 197 9.08 23.18 -5.43
CA TYR A 197 9.01 24.39 -4.63
C TYR A 197 7.83 25.29 -5.04
N GLU A 198 7.64 25.54 -6.33
CA GLU A 198 6.52 26.37 -6.82
C GLU A 198 5.17 25.72 -6.52
N TYR A 199 5.09 24.39 -6.57
CA TYR A 199 3.86 23.68 -6.26
C TYR A 199 3.51 23.80 -4.78
N LEU A 200 4.49 23.68 -3.86
CA LEU A 200 4.33 23.98 -2.45
C LEU A 200 3.90 25.44 -2.24
N LYS A 201 4.58 26.40 -2.88
CA LYS A 201 4.34 27.81 -2.74
C LYS A 201 2.89 28.19 -3.05
N CYS A 202 2.30 27.61 -4.09
CA CYS A 202 0.89 27.83 -4.45
C CYS A 202 -0.09 27.42 -3.32
N GLY A 203 0.23 26.37 -2.56
CA GLY A 203 -0.52 25.98 -1.36
C GLY A 203 -0.26 26.91 -0.18
N ALA A 204 1.01 27.22 0.06
CA ALA A 204 1.49 28.03 1.18
C ALA A 204 0.93 29.47 1.18
N GLU A 205 0.83 30.11 0.01
CA GLU A 205 0.30 31.47 -0.13
C GLU A 205 -1.13 31.61 0.38
N LYS A 206 -1.95 30.57 0.27
CA LYS A 206 -3.34 30.54 0.77
C LYS A 206 -3.41 30.30 2.28
N MET A 207 -2.35 29.75 2.87
CA MET A 207 -2.32 29.18 4.22
C MET A 207 -1.25 29.80 5.12
N SER A 208 -0.73 30.99 4.82
CA SER A 208 0.48 31.58 5.44
C SER A 208 0.51 31.45 6.97
N ASN A 209 -0.59 31.77 7.64
CA ASN A 209 -0.71 31.77 9.10
C ASN A 209 -1.08 30.40 9.71
N LYS A 210 -1.35 29.37 8.87
CA LYS A 210 -1.69 28.03 9.35
C LYS A 210 -0.43 27.23 9.64
N THR A 211 -0.57 26.26 10.52
CA THR A 211 0.53 25.33 10.84
C THR A 211 0.86 24.48 9.61
N ALA A 212 2.12 24.50 9.20
CA ALA A 212 2.66 23.62 8.16
C ALA A 212 3.33 22.39 8.79
N LEU A 213 4.23 22.58 9.76
CA LEU A 213 4.98 21.51 10.41
C LEU A 213 4.81 21.53 11.92
N VAL A 214 4.76 20.35 12.51
CA VAL A 214 4.84 20.15 13.97
C VAL A 214 5.99 19.20 14.27
N TYR A 215 6.90 19.61 15.18
CA TYR A 215 8.07 18.83 15.55
C TYR A 215 8.33 18.91 17.05
N TYR A 216 8.17 17.81 17.77
CA TYR A 216 8.23 17.77 19.24
C TYR A 216 7.33 18.82 19.92
N GLY A 217 6.18 19.14 19.31
CA GLY A 217 5.23 20.13 19.81
C GLY A 217 5.54 21.57 19.38
N ARG A 218 6.69 21.88 18.80
CA ARG A 218 6.95 23.16 18.14
C ARG A 218 6.20 23.20 16.81
N LYS A 219 5.45 24.25 16.59
CA LYS A 219 4.71 24.52 15.35
C LYS A 219 5.48 25.49 14.49
N PHE A 220 5.49 25.25 13.19
CA PHE A 220 5.96 26.16 12.15
C PHE A 220 4.78 26.51 11.26
N THR A 221 4.54 27.79 11.00
CA THR A 221 3.55 28.22 10.02
C THR A 221 4.05 27.98 8.59
N TYR A 222 3.16 28.08 7.61
CA TYR A 222 3.55 28.05 6.21
C TYR A 222 4.48 29.23 5.85
N GLU A 223 4.25 30.40 6.42
CA GLU A 223 5.14 31.55 6.29
C GLU A 223 6.55 31.25 6.82
N GLU A 224 6.68 30.75 8.05
CA GLU A 224 7.95 30.33 8.63
C GLU A 224 8.64 29.22 7.80
N LEU A 225 7.86 28.28 7.25
CA LEU A 225 8.37 27.25 6.33
C LEU A 225 9.02 27.88 5.11
N MET A 226 8.33 28.83 4.45
CA MET A 226 8.83 29.51 3.26
C MET A 226 10.06 30.36 3.56
N GLU A 227 10.08 31.08 4.69
CA GLU A 227 11.27 31.84 5.16
C GLU A 227 12.48 30.93 5.39
N LYS A 228 12.28 29.75 6.01
CA LYS A 228 13.36 28.77 6.21
C LYS A 228 13.90 28.24 4.90
N ILE A 229 13.01 27.93 3.94
CA ILE A 229 13.40 27.50 2.59
C ILE A 229 14.25 28.58 1.92
N ASP A 230 13.85 29.83 1.98
CA ASP A 230 14.58 30.97 1.38
C ASP A 230 15.95 31.18 2.01
N LYS A 231 16.02 31.08 3.33
CA LYS A 231 17.26 31.16 4.07
C LYS A 231 18.25 30.05 3.65
N TYR A 232 17.80 28.81 3.59
CA TYR A 232 18.68 27.69 3.19
C TYR A 232 19.04 27.74 1.70
N ALA A 233 18.14 28.20 0.82
CA ALA A 233 18.46 28.44 -0.59
C ALA A 233 19.61 29.43 -0.75
N SER A 234 19.56 30.53 -0.01
CA SER A 234 20.67 31.52 0.06
C SER A 234 21.96 30.91 0.62
N SER A 235 21.84 30.04 1.62
CA SER A 235 23.01 29.35 2.18
C SER A 235 23.66 28.43 1.13
N PHE A 236 22.90 27.62 0.41
CA PHE A 236 23.44 26.77 -0.65
C PHE A 236 24.18 27.58 -1.73
N ILE A 237 23.58 28.69 -2.18
CA ILE A 237 24.20 29.59 -3.17
C ILE A 237 25.53 30.14 -2.64
N SER A 238 25.60 30.54 -1.35
CA SER A 238 26.83 31.09 -0.74
C SER A 238 27.99 30.08 -0.72
N TYR A 239 27.69 28.80 -0.74
CA TYR A 239 28.67 27.71 -0.85
C TYR A 239 28.90 27.23 -2.29
N GLY A 240 28.35 27.95 -3.29
CA GLY A 240 28.58 27.70 -4.71
C GLY A 240 27.74 26.57 -5.31
N ILE A 241 26.66 26.17 -4.65
CA ILE A 241 25.70 25.19 -5.21
C ILE A 241 24.88 25.88 -6.31
N LYS A 242 24.75 25.22 -7.46
CA LYS A 242 24.12 25.72 -8.67
C LYS A 242 23.01 24.78 -9.14
N GLU A 243 22.23 25.24 -10.12
CA GLU A 243 21.26 24.41 -10.84
C GLU A 243 21.93 23.16 -11.42
N GLY A 244 21.32 22.00 -11.22
CA GLY A 244 21.82 20.69 -11.66
C GLY A 244 22.81 20.02 -10.69
N ASP A 245 23.38 20.75 -9.73
CA ASP A 245 24.24 20.14 -8.72
C ASP A 245 23.47 19.18 -7.81
N VAL A 246 24.12 18.09 -7.40
CA VAL A 246 23.56 17.15 -6.45
C VAL A 246 24.11 17.44 -5.06
N VAL A 247 23.20 17.48 -4.06
CA VAL A 247 23.52 17.66 -2.65
C VAL A 247 22.93 16.52 -1.82
N SER A 248 23.76 15.84 -1.04
CA SER A 248 23.34 14.72 -0.21
C SER A 248 22.75 15.17 1.12
N ILE A 249 21.59 14.61 1.49
CA ILE A 249 20.87 14.85 2.75
C ILE A 249 20.76 13.51 3.50
N CYS A 250 21.56 13.35 4.54
CA CYS A 250 21.62 12.13 5.37
C CYS A 250 20.98 12.41 6.74
N MET A 251 19.63 12.50 6.75
CA MET A 251 18.85 12.90 7.92
C MET A 251 17.52 12.12 8.02
N PRO A 252 16.97 11.94 9.25
CA PRO A 252 15.63 11.38 9.45
C PRO A 252 14.53 12.43 9.23
N ASN A 253 13.30 12.13 9.69
CA ASN A 253 12.18 13.07 9.69
C ASN A 253 12.45 14.27 10.60
N ALA A 254 13.10 15.29 10.07
CA ALA A 254 13.42 16.54 10.75
C ALA A 254 13.00 17.73 9.87
N PRO A 255 12.59 18.87 10.47
CA PRO A 255 12.24 20.06 9.71
C PRO A 255 13.36 20.52 8.77
N GLU A 256 14.62 20.43 9.20
CA GLU A 256 15.79 20.78 8.41
C GLU A 256 15.89 19.99 7.12
N ALA A 257 15.60 18.67 7.14
CA ALA A 257 15.59 17.85 5.93
C ALA A 257 14.56 18.38 4.92
N ILE A 258 13.37 18.76 5.39
CA ILE A 258 12.30 19.30 4.56
C ILE A 258 12.67 20.68 4.00
N PHE A 259 13.12 21.59 4.85
CA PHE A 259 13.55 22.93 4.42
C PHE A 259 14.63 22.84 3.34
N MET A 260 15.61 21.94 3.51
CA MET A 260 16.75 21.78 2.61
C MET A 260 16.35 21.14 1.27
N VAL A 261 15.45 20.15 1.25
CA VAL A 261 14.93 19.57 0.00
C VAL A 261 14.27 20.66 -0.85
N TYR A 262 13.38 21.46 -0.26
CA TYR A 262 12.71 22.55 -1.00
C TYR A 262 13.64 23.68 -1.36
N ALA A 263 14.63 23.99 -0.51
CA ALA A 263 15.63 25.02 -0.79
C ALA A 263 16.53 24.63 -1.98
N LEU A 264 16.94 23.37 -2.07
CA LEU A 264 17.67 22.85 -3.23
C LEU A 264 16.80 22.91 -4.47
N ASN A 265 15.56 22.46 -4.39
CA ASN A 265 14.64 22.48 -5.52
C ASN A 265 14.36 23.91 -6.01
N LYS A 266 14.25 24.90 -5.08
CA LYS A 266 14.09 26.32 -5.42
C LYS A 266 15.21 26.85 -6.31
N ILE A 267 16.45 26.43 -6.09
CA ILE A 267 17.63 26.83 -6.88
C ILE A 267 17.96 25.85 -8.03
N GLY A 268 17.11 24.86 -8.27
CA GLY A 268 17.28 23.87 -9.33
C GLY A 268 18.33 22.78 -9.05
N ALA A 269 18.81 22.67 -7.81
CA ALA A 269 19.69 21.61 -7.38
C ALA A 269 18.90 20.34 -6.99
N ILE A 270 19.55 19.19 -7.00
CA ILE A 270 18.94 17.86 -6.79
C ILE A 270 19.28 17.37 -5.38
N ALA A 271 18.25 17.02 -4.62
CA ALA A 271 18.41 16.45 -3.29
C ALA A 271 18.67 14.92 -3.37
N ASN A 272 19.86 14.46 -2.98
CA ASN A 272 20.16 13.04 -2.84
C ASN A 272 19.85 12.58 -1.42
N MET A 273 18.79 11.77 -1.26
CA MET A 273 18.24 11.39 0.04
C MET A 273 18.86 10.11 0.56
N ILE A 274 19.52 10.16 1.72
CA ILE A 274 20.28 9.05 2.29
C ILE A 274 19.72 8.68 3.67
N HIS A 275 19.57 7.37 3.92
CA HIS A 275 19.17 6.84 5.22
C HIS A 275 20.30 7.04 6.25
N PRO A 276 20.07 7.74 7.39
CA PRO A 276 21.12 8.10 8.34
C PRO A 276 21.70 6.94 9.15
N LEU A 277 21.04 5.77 9.14
CA LEU A 277 21.53 4.56 9.83
C LEU A 277 22.22 3.57 8.87
N LYS A 278 22.56 3.99 7.66
CA LYS A 278 23.38 3.19 6.76
C LYS A 278 24.81 3.08 7.28
N SER A 279 25.50 2.00 6.89
CA SER A 279 26.90 1.83 7.24
C SER A 279 27.77 2.93 6.63
N PRO A 280 28.94 3.25 7.21
CA PRO A 280 29.85 4.26 6.66
C PRO A 280 30.16 4.05 5.17
N ASN A 281 30.46 2.81 4.76
CA ASN A 281 30.77 2.49 3.37
C ASN A 281 29.57 2.68 2.43
N GLU A 282 28.34 2.37 2.87
CA GLU A 282 27.13 2.62 2.07
C GLU A 282 26.89 4.13 1.92
N ILE A 283 27.06 4.92 2.98
CA ILE A 283 26.93 6.39 2.90
C ILE A 283 27.97 6.96 1.93
N LYS A 284 29.22 6.50 2.01
CA LYS A 284 30.28 6.86 1.06
C LYS A 284 29.89 6.53 -0.38
N GLU A 285 29.43 5.30 -0.61
CA GLU A 285 28.97 4.87 -1.93
C GLU A 285 27.85 5.78 -2.46
N TYR A 286 26.87 6.12 -1.65
CA TYR A 286 25.71 6.93 -2.08
C TYR A 286 26.09 8.39 -2.35
N VAL A 287 27.01 8.97 -1.60
CA VAL A 287 27.53 10.32 -1.80
C VAL A 287 28.37 10.39 -3.11
N ASN A 288 29.30 9.44 -3.26
CA ASN A 288 30.24 9.43 -4.37
C ASN A 288 29.58 9.03 -5.70
N LYS A 289 28.63 8.08 -5.67
CA LYS A 289 27.91 7.62 -6.87
C LYS A 289 27.24 8.74 -7.64
N VAL A 290 26.79 9.78 -6.95
CA VAL A 290 26.07 10.92 -7.55
C VAL A 290 26.93 12.17 -7.68
N ASP A 291 28.23 12.11 -7.43
CA ASP A 291 29.15 13.24 -7.43
C ASP A 291 28.64 14.43 -6.59
N SER A 292 28.23 14.12 -5.35
CA SER A 292 27.58 15.10 -4.48
C SER A 292 28.50 16.27 -4.15
N LYS A 293 28.03 17.50 -4.33
CA LYS A 293 28.80 18.73 -4.13
C LYS A 293 28.85 19.17 -2.65
N MET A 294 27.92 18.63 -1.83
CA MET A 294 27.86 18.91 -0.39
C MET A 294 27.14 17.74 0.31
N LEU A 295 27.49 17.47 1.54
CA LEU A 295 26.82 16.53 2.43
C LEU A 295 26.25 17.25 3.64
N LEU A 296 24.92 17.18 3.83
CA LEU A 296 24.27 17.58 5.07
C LEU A 296 23.96 16.32 5.86
N VAL A 297 24.44 16.24 7.07
CA VAL A 297 24.39 14.99 7.84
C VAL A 297 24.12 15.29 9.31
N LEU A 298 23.37 14.38 9.97
CA LEU A 298 23.23 14.44 11.41
C LEU A 298 24.61 14.34 12.10
N ASP A 299 24.79 15.13 13.10
CA ASP A 299 26.00 15.13 13.93
C ASP A 299 26.33 13.75 14.52
N THR A 300 25.31 13.00 14.97
CA THR A 300 25.49 11.62 15.46
C THR A 300 25.89 10.64 14.34
N THR A 301 25.36 10.80 13.13
CA THR A 301 25.76 10.02 11.96
C THR A 301 27.17 10.43 11.51
N LEU A 302 27.49 11.74 11.56
CA LEU A 302 28.81 12.26 11.21
C LEU A 302 29.91 11.64 12.07
N GLN A 303 29.68 11.51 13.37
CA GLN A 303 30.59 10.83 14.28
C GLN A 303 30.91 9.39 13.83
N ASN A 304 29.91 8.68 13.32
CA ASN A 304 30.08 7.29 12.85
C ASN A 304 30.85 7.21 11.53
N ILE A 305 30.75 8.22 10.67
CA ILE A 305 31.39 8.25 9.35
C ILE A 305 32.67 9.09 9.30
N GLU A 306 33.11 9.67 10.43
CA GLU A 306 34.25 10.60 10.45
C GLU A 306 35.52 9.96 9.88
N GLY A 307 35.73 8.68 10.10
CA GLY A 307 36.89 7.93 9.58
C GLY A 307 36.95 7.86 8.05
N ILE A 308 35.82 8.01 7.35
CA ILE A 308 35.74 7.89 5.88
C ILE A 308 35.50 9.24 5.19
N THR A 309 35.43 10.35 5.91
CA THR A 309 35.13 11.67 5.33
C THR A 309 36.15 12.13 4.29
N ASN A 310 37.40 11.74 4.41
CA ASN A 310 38.45 12.01 3.41
C ASN A 310 38.28 11.23 2.10
N GLU A 311 37.43 10.21 2.08
CA GLU A 311 37.15 9.38 0.91
C GLU A 311 35.89 9.83 0.15
N LEU A 312 35.22 10.87 0.67
CA LEU A 312 34.04 11.47 0.01
C LEU A 312 34.48 12.38 -1.13
N CYS A 313 33.67 12.44 -2.20
CA CYS A 313 33.90 13.32 -3.34
C CYS A 313 33.75 14.82 -2.99
N THR A 314 33.32 15.15 -1.78
CA THR A 314 33.16 16.52 -1.28
C THR A 314 33.76 16.70 0.10
N ASN A 315 34.35 17.86 0.33
CA ASN A 315 34.80 18.33 1.65
C ASN A 315 33.83 19.31 2.31
N LYS A 316 32.73 19.67 1.62
CA LYS A 316 31.70 20.55 2.15
C LYS A 316 30.70 19.72 2.96
N ILE A 317 30.98 19.49 4.23
CA ILE A 317 30.16 18.69 5.13
C ILE A 317 29.54 19.61 6.18
N VAL A 318 28.20 19.66 6.22
CA VAL A 318 27.43 20.45 7.17
C VAL A 318 26.86 19.53 8.25
N SER A 319 27.25 19.78 9.49
CA SER A 319 26.77 19.09 10.67
C SER A 319 25.44 19.68 11.14
N VAL A 320 24.39 18.85 11.20
CA VAL A 320 23.04 19.24 11.60
C VAL A 320 22.63 18.49 12.85
N SER A 321 22.07 19.18 13.83
CA SER A 321 21.53 18.53 15.03
C SER A 321 20.02 18.34 14.96
N VAL A 322 19.53 17.17 15.37
CA VAL A 322 18.10 16.91 15.55
C VAL A 322 17.45 17.93 16.49
N GLY A 323 18.22 18.46 17.44
CA GLY A 323 17.76 19.46 18.40
C GLY A 323 17.52 20.87 17.83
N ASN A 324 17.97 21.18 16.59
CA ASN A 324 17.91 22.56 16.07
C ASN A 324 16.48 23.12 16.01
N SER A 325 15.52 22.30 15.60
CA SER A 325 14.11 22.68 15.50
C SER A 325 13.26 22.23 16.69
N MET A 326 13.84 21.66 17.75
CA MET A 326 13.12 21.34 18.99
C MET A 326 12.69 22.60 19.75
N PRO A 327 11.66 22.53 20.62
CA PRO A 327 11.39 23.56 21.62
C PRO A 327 12.63 23.85 22.46
N LEU A 328 12.84 25.14 22.85
CA LEU A 328 14.08 25.59 23.47
C LEU A 328 14.51 24.76 24.69
N TYR A 329 13.56 24.42 25.55
CA TYR A 329 13.82 23.60 26.75
C TYR A 329 14.31 22.18 26.39
N MET A 330 13.69 21.55 25.37
CA MET A 330 14.11 20.22 24.91
C MET A 330 15.48 20.29 24.23
N LYS A 331 15.72 21.32 23.43
CA LYS A 331 17.00 21.55 22.78
C LYS A 331 18.14 21.63 23.82
N LEU A 332 17.96 22.41 24.89
CA LEU A 332 18.95 22.54 25.94
C LEU A 332 19.24 21.20 26.66
N ILE A 333 18.20 20.42 26.94
CA ILE A 333 18.35 19.08 27.54
C ILE A 333 19.11 18.16 26.58
N PHE A 334 18.70 18.15 25.29
CA PHE A 334 19.30 17.31 24.27
C PHE A 334 20.79 17.64 24.07
N GLU A 335 21.13 18.92 23.95
CA GLU A 335 22.52 19.37 23.78
C GLU A 335 23.40 19.01 25.00
N LYS A 336 22.88 19.11 26.23
CA LYS A 336 23.59 18.69 27.45
C LYS A 336 23.79 17.16 27.53
N SER A 337 22.84 16.38 27.03
CA SER A 337 22.92 14.90 27.05
C SER A 337 23.83 14.34 25.96
N LYS A 338 24.13 15.17 24.96
CA LYS A 338 24.87 14.76 23.76
C LYS A 338 26.36 14.75 24.00
N LYS A 339 26.96 13.57 23.89
CA LYS A 339 28.42 13.39 23.90
C LYS A 339 28.87 13.17 22.46
N LEU A 340 29.29 14.22 21.77
CA LEU A 340 29.92 14.11 20.45
C LEU A 340 31.43 14.29 20.60
N ASN A 341 32.17 13.35 20.03
CA ASN A 341 33.62 13.38 19.96
C ASN A 341 34.05 13.45 18.49
N LEU A 342 33.81 14.60 17.85
CA LEU A 342 34.32 14.87 16.51
C LEU A 342 35.77 15.33 16.62
N THR A 343 36.66 14.74 15.82
CA THR A 343 38.10 15.08 15.82
C THR A 343 38.43 16.14 14.79
N LYS A 344 37.52 16.44 13.87
CA LYS A 344 37.66 17.43 12.81
C LYS A 344 36.62 18.55 12.95
N GLU A 345 36.94 19.73 12.44
CA GLU A 345 35.98 20.81 12.29
C GLU A 345 35.16 20.61 11.03
N TYR A 346 33.85 20.78 11.17
CA TYR A 346 32.86 20.72 10.10
C TYR A 346 32.04 22.00 10.07
N ILE A 347 31.39 22.29 8.92
CA ILE A 347 30.53 23.46 8.81
C ILE A 347 29.35 23.28 9.76
N SER A 348 29.23 24.14 10.77
CA SER A 348 28.06 24.15 11.63
C SER A 348 26.84 24.66 10.87
N LEU A 349 25.61 24.20 11.23
CA LEU A 349 24.40 24.73 10.62
C LEU A 349 24.30 26.26 10.79
N LYS A 350 24.77 26.81 11.93
CA LYS A 350 24.80 28.22 12.20
C LYS A 350 25.73 28.97 11.22
N ASP A 351 26.90 28.46 10.92
CA ASP A 351 27.83 29.07 9.95
C ASP A 351 27.31 28.93 8.53
N PHE A 352 26.70 27.80 8.21
CA PHE A 352 25.99 27.62 6.94
C PHE A 352 24.91 28.68 6.74
N GLU A 353 24.06 28.93 7.75
CA GLU A 353 23.04 29.97 7.73
C GLU A 353 23.62 31.40 7.69
N ASN A 354 24.69 31.65 8.43
CA ASN A 354 25.32 32.99 8.47
C ASN A 354 25.96 33.37 7.13
N ASN A 355 26.55 32.40 6.43
CA ASN A 355 27.08 32.64 5.09
C ASN A 355 25.97 32.96 4.09
N GLY A 356 24.79 32.34 4.22
CA GLY A 356 23.62 32.66 3.40
C GLY A 356 23.14 34.10 3.49
N LYS A 357 23.31 34.75 4.65
CA LYS A 357 22.95 36.17 4.83
C LYS A 357 23.73 37.14 3.93
N LYS A 358 24.88 36.71 3.39
CA LYS A 358 25.69 37.51 2.46
C LYS A 358 25.08 37.53 1.04
N VAL A 359 24.16 36.64 0.74
CA VAL A 359 23.49 36.58 -0.56
C VAL A 359 22.33 37.55 -0.60
N LYS A 360 22.41 38.55 -1.44
CA LYS A 360 21.41 39.66 -1.49
C LYS A 360 20.04 39.22 -2.02
N LYS A 361 19.98 38.20 -2.84
CA LYS A 361 18.74 37.64 -3.41
C LYS A 361 18.87 36.14 -3.62
N SER A 362 17.94 35.38 -3.05
CA SER A 362 17.79 33.97 -3.37
C SER A 362 17.24 33.82 -4.78
N LEU A 363 17.95 33.09 -5.63
CA LEU A 363 17.48 32.76 -6.96
C LEU A 363 16.39 31.69 -6.88
N GLN A 364 15.32 31.88 -7.61
CA GLN A 364 14.34 30.83 -7.92
C GLN A 364 14.52 30.51 -9.40
N VAL A 365 14.68 29.22 -9.71
CA VAL A 365 14.72 28.77 -11.10
C VAL A 365 13.32 28.65 -11.67
N ASP A 366 13.19 28.86 -12.97
CA ASP A 366 11.95 28.58 -13.69
C ASP A 366 11.77 27.07 -13.89
N TYR A 367 10.52 26.66 -14.01
CA TYR A 367 10.20 25.26 -14.33
C TYR A 367 10.81 24.87 -15.69
N LYS A 368 11.45 23.69 -15.69
CA LYS A 368 11.92 23.02 -16.89
C LYS A 368 11.40 21.60 -16.89
N GLU A 369 10.84 21.16 -18.00
CA GLU A 369 10.35 19.81 -18.17
C GLU A 369 11.47 18.77 -17.96
N ASN A 370 11.17 17.70 -17.24
CA ASN A 370 12.13 16.64 -16.91
C ASN A 370 13.37 17.10 -16.11
N ALA A 371 13.33 18.28 -15.45
CA ALA A 371 14.39 18.70 -14.55
C ALA A 371 14.42 17.81 -13.29
N GLY A 372 15.62 17.30 -12.94
CA GLY A 372 15.81 16.47 -11.74
C GLY A 372 15.50 17.26 -10.47
N ALA A 373 14.88 16.62 -9.47
CA ALA A 373 14.51 17.22 -8.21
C ALA A 373 15.02 16.42 -7.00
N ALA A 374 14.91 15.09 -7.05
CA ALA A 374 15.39 14.22 -5.98
C ALA A 374 16.00 12.93 -6.52
N ILE A 375 16.97 12.39 -5.78
CA ILE A 375 17.50 11.04 -5.97
C ILE A 375 17.14 10.22 -4.73
N MET A 376 16.55 9.05 -4.96
CA MET A 376 16.20 8.08 -3.93
C MET A 376 16.95 6.77 -4.16
N HIS A 377 17.44 6.15 -3.08
CA HIS A 377 18.18 4.90 -3.18
C HIS A 377 17.28 3.69 -2.93
N THR A 378 17.38 2.68 -3.80
CA THR A 378 16.68 1.40 -3.65
C THR A 378 17.65 0.25 -3.45
N GLY A 379 17.24 -0.74 -2.68
CA GLY A 379 18.01 -1.98 -2.53
C GLY A 379 17.89 -2.84 -3.77
N GLY A 380 18.90 -2.83 -4.63
CA GLY A 380 18.96 -3.71 -5.81
C GLY A 380 19.00 -5.20 -5.43
N THR A 381 18.42 -6.06 -6.27
CA THR A 381 18.49 -7.53 -6.14
C THR A 381 19.91 -8.06 -6.33
N SER A 382 20.75 -7.34 -7.06
CA SER A 382 22.18 -7.62 -7.26
C SER A 382 23.08 -7.24 -6.08
N GLY A 383 22.52 -6.69 -4.99
CA GLY A 383 23.31 -6.21 -3.84
C GLY A 383 23.83 -4.78 -3.97
N LYS A 384 23.91 -4.21 -5.16
CA LYS A 384 24.26 -2.80 -5.39
C LYS A 384 23.00 -1.91 -5.32
N SER A 385 23.10 -0.80 -4.62
CA SER A 385 22.03 0.19 -4.57
C SER A 385 21.86 0.91 -5.91
N LYS A 386 20.61 1.15 -6.31
CA LYS A 386 20.28 1.95 -7.48
C LYS A 386 19.85 3.35 -7.05
N ALA A 387 20.36 4.37 -7.74
CA ALA A 387 20.03 5.77 -7.48
C ALA A 387 18.94 6.22 -8.46
N VAL A 388 17.70 6.29 -8.02
CA VAL A 388 16.52 6.65 -8.83
C VAL A 388 16.42 8.16 -8.93
N LEU A 389 16.54 8.72 -10.15
CA LEU A 389 16.36 10.15 -10.40
C LEU A 389 14.89 10.46 -10.67
N LEU A 390 14.30 11.25 -9.77
CA LEU A 390 12.94 11.77 -9.87
C LEU A 390 12.96 13.22 -10.29
N THR A 391 12.06 13.59 -11.21
CA THR A 391 11.90 14.96 -11.70
C THR A 391 10.82 15.71 -10.94
N ASN A 392 10.75 17.03 -11.13
CA ASN A 392 9.62 17.85 -10.65
C ASN A 392 8.28 17.32 -11.18
N ASP A 393 8.26 16.90 -12.45
CA ASP A 393 7.05 16.35 -13.09
C ASP A 393 6.60 15.05 -12.41
N ASN A 394 7.55 14.17 -12.09
CA ASN A 394 7.26 12.92 -11.39
C ASN A 394 6.63 13.19 -10.02
N LEU A 395 7.28 14.03 -9.20
CA LEU A 395 6.86 14.34 -7.84
C LEU A 395 5.49 15.02 -7.81
N ASN A 396 5.31 16.08 -8.61
CA ASN A 396 4.07 16.85 -8.63
C ASN A 396 2.90 16.07 -9.24
N SER A 397 3.15 15.28 -10.30
CA SER A 397 2.10 14.45 -10.91
C SER A 397 1.60 13.38 -9.96
N MET A 398 2.52 12.72 -9.24
CA MET A 398 2.15 11.69 -8.27
C MET A 398 1.28 12.27 -7.15
N VAL A 399 1.71 13.35 -6.49
CA VAL A 399 0.95 13.92 -5.38
C VAL A 399 -0.38 14.53 -5.84
N HIS A 400 -0.41 15.11 -7.05
CA HIS A 400 -1.64 15.65 -7.63
C HIS A 400 -2.66 14.55 -7.95
N ALA A 401 -2.22 13.48 -8.62
CA ALA A 401 -3.07 12.34 -8.94
C ALA A 401 -3.53 11.59 -7.67
N GLN A 402 -2.65 11.46 -6.67
CA GLN A 402 -2.99 10.87 -5.38
C GLN A 402 -4.05 11.70 -4.66
N ARG A 403 -3.96 13.04 -4.69
CA ARG A 403 -4.97 13.95 -4.12
C ARG A 403 -6.32 13.85 -4.85
N VAL A 404 -6.31 13.66 -6.17
CA VAL A 404 -7.54 13.43 -6.95
C VAL A 404 -8.27 12.17 -6.48
N THR A 405 -7.52 11.12 -6.17
CA THR A 405 -8.07 9.85 -5.65
C THR A 405 -8.49 9.97 -4.18
N ALA A 406 -7.71 10.69 -3.36
CA ALA A 406 -7.95 10.86 -1.93
C ALA A 406 -8.98 11.98 -1.64
N LYS A 407 -10.27 11.70 -1.90
CA LYS A 407 -11.37 12.70 -1.88
C LYS A 407 -11.63 13.32 -0.50
N ASN A 408 -11.37 12.59 0.58
CA ASN A 408 -11.58 13.04 1.96
C ASN A 408 -10.34 13.72 2.58
N PHE A 409 -9.42 14.19 1.77
CA PHE A 409 -8.21 14.88 2.19
C PHE A 409 -8.45 16.40 2.10
N ALA A 410 -8.69 17.05 3.22
CA ALA A 410 -9.14 18.44 3.25
C ALA A 410 -8.03 19.41 3.72
N GLU A 411 -8.18 20.68 3.30
CA GLU A 411 -7.37 21.80 3.80
C GLU A 411 -7.58 21.97 5.31
N GLY A 412 -6.51 22.11 6.08
CA GLY A 412 -6.55 22.20 7.54
C GLY A 412 -6.47 20.89 8.29
N ASP A 413 -6.55 19.76 7.59
CA ASP A 413 -6.30 18.45 8.19
C ASP A 413 -4.87 18.28 8.68
N VAL A 414 -4.62 17.20 9.41
CA VAL A 414 -3.32 16.87 10.00
C VAL A 414 -2.86 15.48 9.55
N MET A 415 -1.66 15.43 8.96
CA MET A 415 -0.96 14.20 8.57
C MET A 415 0.09 13.83 9.61
N LEU A 416 0.02 12.62 10.15
CA LEU A 416 1.11 12.05 10.97
C LEU A 416 2.13 11.35 10.06
N THR A 417 3.35 11.88 10.02
CA THR A 417 4.43 11.40 9.16
C THR A 417 5.42 10.58 9.97
N ILE A 418 5.27 9.26 9.90
CA ILE A 418 6.19 8.26 10.48
C ILE A 418 7.12 7.74 9.38
N MET A 419 6.61 7.61 8.15
CA MET A 419 7.40 7.12 7.02
C MET A 419 8.58 8.03 6.73
N PRO A 420 9.79 7.45 6.53
CA PRO A 420 11.01 8.24 6.42
C PRO A 420 11.06 9.13 5.18
N VAL A 421 11.49 10.39 5.35
CA VAL A 421 11.64 11.37 4.24
C VAL A 421 12.71 10.99 3.22
N PHE A 422 13.62 10.10 3.55
CA PHE A 422 14.59 9.55 2.60
C PHE A 422 14.04 8.40 1.73
N HIS A 423 12.74 8.10 1.85
CA HIS A 423 11.98 7.24 0.96
C HIS A 423 10.89 8.04 0.26
N GLY A 424 10.58 7.69 -1.00
CA GLY A 424 9.52 8.33 -1.77
C GLY A 424 8.18 8.35 -1.04
N PHE A 425 7.81 7.28 -0.35
CA PHE A 425 6.57 7.19 0.42
C PHE A 425 6.49 8.25 1.54
N GLY A 426 7.62 8.51 2.24
CA GLY A 426 7.70 9.57 3.24
C GLY A 426 7.73 10.96 2.61
N LEU A 427 8.69 11.21 1.69
CA LEU A 427 8.86 12.54 1.10
C LEU A 427 7.64 12.96 0.26
N CYS A 428 7.17 12.09 -0.63
CA CYS A 428 6.13 12.47 -1.58
C CYS A 428 4.73 12.39 -0.96
N SER A 429 4.33 11.22 -0.47
CA SER A 429 2.95 11.01 -0.01
C SER A 429 2.67 11.59 1.38
N SER A 430 3.68 11.56 2.30
CA SER A 430 3.47 12.00 3.69
C SER A 430 3.97 13.41 4.00
N VAL A 431 4.73 14.06 3.08
CA VAL A 431 5.23 15.44 3.26
C VAL A 431 4.81 16.34 2.11
N HIS A 432 5.21 16.03 0.86
CA HIS A 432 4.97 16.94 -0.26
C HIS A 432 3.48 17.06 -0.60
N MET A 433 2.75 15.95 -0.63
CA MET A 433 1.31 15.97 -0.87
C MET A 433 0.56 16.82 0.20
N PRO A 434 0.66 16.53 1.51
CA PRO A 434 -0.08 17.29 2.50
C PRO A 434 0.30 18.78 2.50
N LEU A 435 1.59 19.13 2.47
CA LEU A 435 2.03 20.51 2.48
C LEU A 435 1.54 21.28 1.24
N SER A 436 1.50 20.67 0.06
CA SER A 436 1.02 21.33 -1.16
C SER A 436 -0.49 21.60 -1.16
N TYR A 437 -1.25 20.99 -0.26
CA TYR A 437 -2.70 21.12 -0.14
C TYR A 437 -3.18 21.74 1.18
N GLY A 438 -2.29 22.42 1.91
CA GLY A 438 -2.66 23.14 3.13
C GLY A 438 -2.92 22.23 4.34
N VAL A 439 -2.39 21.02 4.35
CA VAL A 439 -2.49 20.06 5.45
C VAL A 439 -1.24 20.14 6.32
N SER A 440 -1.43 20.18 7.64
CA SER A 440 -0.33 20.19 8.60
C SER A 440 0.38 18.85 8.67
N VAL A 441 1.70 18.83 8.77
CA VAL A 441 2.52 17.61 8.87
C VAL A 441 3.14 17.51 10.26
N VAL A 442 2.80 16.47 11.01
CA VAL A 442 3.42 16.12 12.29
C VAL A 442 4.57 15.16 12.03
N LEU A 443 5.80 15.63 12.19
CA LEU A 443 7.00 14.86 11.94
C LEU A 443 7.37 14.01 13.16
N TRP A 444 7.54 12.73 12.96
CA TRP A 444 7.97 11.81 14.00
C TRP A 444 9.27 11.10 13.58
N PRO A 445 10.43 11.52 14.10
CA PRO A 445 11.73 11.02 13.65
C PRO A 445 12.07 9.62 14.13
N LYS A 446 11.54 9.20 15.28
CA LYS A 446 11.74 7.88 15.86
C LYS A 446 10.40 7.34 16.39
N PHE A 447 9.90 6.29 15.75
CA PHE A 447 8.64 5.67 16.16
C PHE A 447 8.77 4.95 17.51
N GLU A 448 7.81 5.19 18.39
CA GLU A 448 7.66 4.53 19.70
C GLU A 448 6.18 4.15 19.87
N ALA A 449 5.85 2.85 19.79
CA ALA A 449 4.45 2.39 19.79
C ALA A 449 3.65 2.93 20.99
N LYS A 450 4.21 2.91 22.20
CA LYS A 450 3.55 3.42 23.43
C LYS A 450 3.18 4.90 23.39
N LYS A 451 3.82 5.70 22.53
CA LYS A 451 3.54 7.13 22.38
C LYS A 451 2.55 7.42 21.24
N LEU A 452 2.17 6.41 20.45
CA LEU A 452 1.35 6.58 19.26
C LEU A 452 0.00 7.21 19.56
N LYS A 453 -0.70 6.70 20.59
CA LYS A 453 -1.98 7.28 21.04
C LYS A 453 -1.85 8.77 21.37
N SER A 454 -0.90 9.12 22.22
CA SER A 454 -0.68 10.52 22.63
C SER A 454 -0.30 11.41 21.43
N MET A 455 0.51 10.91 20.49
CA MET A 455 0.91 11.68 19.29
C MET A 455 -0.28 11.87 18.34
N TYR A 456 -1.10 10.86 18.15
CA TYR A 456 -2.26 10.89 17.27
C TYR A 456 -3.34 11.84 17.82
N GLU A 457 -3.77 11.63 19.06
CA GLU A 457 -4.88 12.37 19.67
C GLU A 457 -4.50 13.82 19.99
N LYS A 458 -3.30 14.07 20.57
CA LYS A 458 -2.83 15.43 20.92
C LYS A 458 -2.72 16.34 19.70
N ASN A 459 -2.40 15.80 18.54
CA ASN A 459 -2.27 16.57 17.31
C ASN A 459 -3.54 16.51 16.43
N SER A 460 -4.63 15.87 16.90
CA SER A 460 -5.89 15.72 16.14
C SER A 460 -5.64 15.19 14.73
N VAL A 461 -4.90 14.10 14.63
CA VAL A 461 -4.47 13.52 13.34
C VAL A 461 -5.69 12.99 12.56
N ASN A 462 -5.77 13.36 11.28
CA ASN A 462 -6.77 12.85 10.35
C ASN A 462 -6.18 11.77 9.43
N HIS A 463 -4.93 11.93 9.02
CA HIS A 463 -4.32 11.08 8.00
C HIS A 463 -3.02 10.44 8.50
N MET A 464 -2.81 9.20 8.10
CA MET A 464 -1.54 8.50 8.32
C MET A 464 -1.29 7.51 7.19
N PHE A 465 -0.11 7.58 6.60
CA PHE A 465 0.36 6.62 5.62
C PHE A 465 1.46 5.76 6.24
N GLY A 466 1.37 4.45 6.03
CA GLY A 466 2.32 3.56 6.69
C GLY A 466 2.24 2.11 6.25
N ILE A 467 2.92 1.25 6.98
CA ILE A 467 2.88 -0.20 6.82
C ILE A 467 1.80 -0.80 7.74
N PRO A 468 1.29 -2.02 7.46
CA PRO A 468 0.21 -2.65 8.24
C PRO A 468 0.45 -2.65 9.75
N LYS A 469 1.69 -2.86 10.18
CA LYS A 469 2.08 -2.90 11.60
C LYS A 469 1.75 -1.61 12.36
N LEU A 470 1.83 -0.45 11.71
CA LEU A 470 1.50 0.83 12.34
C LEU A 470 -0.01 0.92 12.66
N PHE A 471 -0.85 0.38 11.79
CA PHE A 471 -2.31 0.35 11.98
C PHE A 471 -2.73 -0.64 13.06
N GLU A 472 -2.05 -1.78 13.17
CA GLU A 472 -2.21 -2.70 14.31
C GLU A 472 -1.82 -2.03 15.64
N CYS A 473 -0.81 -1.16 15.64
CA CYS A 473 -0.45 -0.40 16.82
C CYS A 473 -1.54 0.62 17.20
N LEU A 474 -2.20 1.30 16.23
CA LEU A 474 -3.34 2.20 16.52
C LEU A 474 -4.45 1.45 17.28
N ILE A 475 -4.80 0.25 16.83
CA ILE A 475 -5.83 -0.58 17.45
C ILE A 475 -5.38 -1.02 18.85
N LYS A 476 -4.16 -1.57 18.98
CA LYS A 476 -3.61 -2.06 20.23
C LYS A 476 -3.55 -0.99 21.33
N GLU A 477 -3.24 0.24 20.95
CA GLU A 477 -3.14 1.38 21.86
C GLU A 477 -4.53 2.07 22.07
N ASN A 478 -5.62 1.53 21.52
CA ASN A 478 -6.98 2.07 21.58
C ASN A 478 -7.02 3.56 21.23
N VAL A 479 -6.48 3.92 20.06
CA VAL A 479 -6.49 5.30 19.54
C VAL A 479 -7.89 5.65 19.06
N ASP A 480 -8.41 6.82 19.46
CA ASP A 480 -9.68 7.35 18.93
C ASP A 480 -9.53 7.71 17.45
N LEU A 481 -10.29 7.02 16.58
CA LEU A 481 -10.27 7.18 15.13
C LEU A 481 -11.54 7.88 14.58
N THR A 482 -12.36 8.51 15.43
CA THR A 482 -13.59 9.19 15.00
C THR A 482 -13.35 10.28 13.96
N ASN A 483 -12.20 10.95 14.02
CA ASN A 483 -11.79 11.99 13.08
C ASN A 483 -10.81 11.49 11.99
N ALA A 484 -10.60 10.18 11.90
CA ALA A 484 -9.73 9.61 10.88
C ALA A 484 -10.33 9.85 9.47
N GLY A 485 -9.47 10.31 8.55
CA GLY A 485 -9.78 10.46 7.13
C GLY A 485 -9.10 9.36 6.32
N TYR A 486 -7.89 9.62 5.82
CA TYR A 486 -7.13 8.65 5.01
C TYR A 486 -6.07 7.94 5.85
N LEU A 487 -6.33 6.67 6.17
CA LEU A 487 -5.36 5.73 6.75
C LEU A 487 -4.96 4.75 5.65
N VAL A 488 -3.75 4.91 5.10
CA VAL A 488 -3.31 4.18 3.89
C VAL A 488 -2.16 3.24 4.19
N SER A 489 -2.38 1.95 3.95
CA SER A 489 -1.34 0.92 4.01
C SER A 489 -0.65 0.76 2.66
N GLY A 490 0.67 0.79 2.67
CA GLY A 490 1.50 0.58 1.50
C GLY A 490 2.90 0.05 1.85
N GLY A 491 3.67 -0.29 0.82
CA GLY A 491 5.06 -0.72 0.98
C GLY A 491 5.26 -2.16 1.45
N GLU A 492 4.21 -2.85 1.90
CA GLU A 492 4.20 -4.25 2.33
C GLU A 492 2.88 -4.90 1.89
N LYS A 493 2.94 -6.18 1.48
CA LYS A 493 1.73 -6.97 1.21
C LYS A 493 0.94 -7.15 2.50
N ILE A 494 -0.37 -6.95 2.42
CA ILE A 494 -1.28 -7.25 3.51
C ILE A 494 -2.17 -8.43 3.13
N GLU A 495 -2.23 -9.43 3.97
CA GLU A 495 -3.13 -10.56 3.79
C GLU A 495 -4.58 -10.18 4.13
N GLN A 496 -5.54 -10.76 3.44
CA GLN A 496 -6.96 -10.43 3.60
C GLN A 496 -7.44 -10.59 5.05
N LYS A 497 -7.06 -11.68 5.73
CA LYS A 497 -7.41 -11.90 7.15
C LYS A 497 -6.83 -10.80 8.06
N ARG A 498 -5.60 -10.37 7.80
CA ARG A 498 -4.93 -9.29 8.54
C ARG A 498 -5.58 -7.94 8.27
N GLU A 499 -5.91 -7.65 7.01
CA GLU A 499 -6.65 -6.45 6.61
C GLU A 499 -8.01 -6.38 7.28
N GLN A 500 -8.76 -7.49 7.28
CA GLN A 500 -10.07 -7.57 7.92
C GLN A 500 -10.00 -7.33 9.44
N LYS A 501 -8.98 -7.91 10.12
CA LYS A 501 -8.73 -7.64 11.54
C LYS A 501 -8.47 -6.17 11.82
N ILE A 502 -7.70 -5.50 10.97
CA ILE A 502 -7.43 -4.06 11.10
C ILE A 502 -8.72 -3.26 10.87
N ASN A 503 -9.53 -3.60 9.87
CA ASN A 503 -10.79 -2.91 9.59
C ASN A 503 -11.78 -3.04 10.75
N ASN A 504 -11.89 -4.22 11.35
CA ASN A 504 -12.74 -4.43 12.54
C ASN A 504 -12.26 -3.57 13.73
N GLY A 505 -10.95 -3.57 14.00
CA GLY A 505 -10.39 -2.72 15.04
C GLY A 505 -10.55 -1.22 14.78
N PHE A 506 -10.51 -0.79 13.52
CA PHE A 506 -10.81 0.60 13.15
C PHE A 506 -12.24 0.98 13.49
N LEU A 507 -13.20 0.12 13.17
CA LEU A 507 -14.60 0.32 13.50
C LEU A 507 -14.83 0.39 15.02
N GLU A 508 -14.22 -0.52 15.77
CA GLU A 508 -14.27 -0.55 17.24
C GLU A 508 -13.70 0.74 17.85
N ASN A 509 -12.69 1.33 17.22
CA ASN A 509 -12.06 2.59 17.64
C ASN A 509 -12.73 3.84 17.03
N GLY A 510 -13.93 3.73 16.45
CA GLY A 510 -14.76 4.85 15.98
C GLY A 510 -14.49 5.32 14.55
N SER A 511 -13.63 4.67 13.78
CA SER A 511 -13.40 5.05 12.38
C SER A 511 -14.66 4.82 11.53
N LYS A 512 -14.96 5.77 10.65
CA LYS A 512 -16.00 5.65 9.62
C LYS A 512 -15.51 4.97 8.35
N PHE A 513 -14.20 4.76 8.21
CA PHE A 513 -13.55 4.29 7.01
C PHE A 513 -12.71 3.04 7.28
N ASN A 514 -12.66 2.15 6.30
CA ASN A 514 -11.74 1.03 6.30
C ASN A 514 -10.32 1.48 5.91
N LEU A 515 -9.33 0.66 6.26
CA LEU A 515 -7.95 0.84 5.82
C LEU A 515 -7.90 0.94 4.29
N LYS A 516 -7.35 2.04 3.79
CA LYS A 516 -7.06 2.19 2.35
C LYS A 516 -5.74 1.52 2.02
N LYS A 517 -5.56 1.16 0.77
CA LYS A 517 -4.36 0.49 0.28
C LYS A 517 -3.82 1.20 -0.93
N GLY A 518 -2.50 1.22 -1.02
CA GLY A 518 -1.79 1.73 -2.18
C GLY A 518 -0.58 0.87 -2.48
N TYR A 519 -0.23 0.79 -3.74
CA TYR A 519 0.98 0.15 -4.22
C TYR A 519 1.86 1.17 -4.93
N GLY A 520 3.15 0.96 -4.80
CA GLY A 520 4.14 1.79 -5.48
C GLY A 520 5.56 1.33 -5.24
N LEU A 521 6.45 1.93 -5.97
CA LEU A 521 7.88 1.71 -5.92
C LEU A 521 8.61 3.02 -6.18
N THR A 522 9.88 3.09 -5.81
CA THR A 522 10.68 4.31 -5.95
C THR A 522 10.79 4.75 -7.40
N GLU A 523 10.90 3.79 -8.31
CA GLU A 523 10.99 3.99 -9.77
C GLU A 523 9.70 4.57 -10.38
N ALA A 524 8.61 4.60 -9.62
CA ALA A 524 7.35 5.26 -10.01
C ALA A 524 6.91 6.30 -8.96
N THR A 525 7.86 6.96 -8.32
CA THR A 525 7.65 8.10 -7.42
C THR A 525 6.71 7.75 -6.25
N ALA A 526 6.99 6.67 -5.55
CA ALA A 526 6.26 6.14 -4.41
C ALA A 526 4.91 5.47 -4.76
N GLY A 527 3.84 6.23 -5.00
CA GLY A 527 2.50 5.68 -5.21
C GLY A 527 2.10 5.62 -6.68
N THR A 528 1.61 4.46 -7.14
CA THR A 528 1.08 4.29 -8.50
C THR A 528 -0.37 3.86 -8.51
N THR A 529 -0.81 3.26 -7.41
CA THR A 529 -2.21 2.93 -7.16
C THR A 529 -2.65 3.44 -5.80
N LEU A 530 -3.93 3.64 -5.65
CA LEU A 530 -4.57 3.97 -4.38
C LEU A 530 -6.01 3.47 -4.39
N SER A 531 -6.51 2.95 -3.28
CA SER A 531 -7.94 2.71 -3.11
C SER A 531 -8.62 3.96 -2.55
N ASP A 532 -9.76 4.32 -3.14
CA ASP A 532 -10.72 5.24 -2.57
C ASP A 532 -11.86 4.46 -1.87
N ASP A 533 -12.90 5.14 -1.42
CA ASP A 533 -14.02 4.49 -0.74
C ASP A 533 -14.81 3.55 -1.67
N TYR A 534 -14.78 3.78 -2.97
CA TYR A 534 -15.51 3.00 -3.98
C TYR A 534 -14.68 1.83 -4.55
N SER A 535 -13.36 1.96 -4.59
CA SER A 535 -12.43 0.96 -5.14
C SER A 535 -11.70 0.14 -4.06
N ASN A 536 -12.07 0.28 -2.78
CA ASN A 536 -11.44 -0.44 -1.68
C ASN A 536 -12.02 -1.84 -1.53
N ARG A 537 -11.31 -2.87 -1.99
CA ARG A 537 -11.69 -4.30 -1.88
C ARG A 537 -10.62 -5.06 -1.11
N LEU A 538 -11.04 -6.06 -0.32
CA LEU A 538 -10.12 -6.93 0.42
C LEU A 538 -9.09 -7.57 -0.53
N GLY A 539 -7.82 -7.49 -0.15
CA GLY A 539 -6.71 -8.04 -0.92
C GLY A 539 -6.30 -7.23 -2.15
N SER A 540 -7.10 -6.23 -2.58
CA SER A 540 -6.73 -5.33 -3.67
C SER A 540 -5.73 -4.27 -3.20
N ILE A 541 -4.83 -3.87 -4.08
CA ILE A 541 -3.91 -2.73 -3.88
C ILE A 541 -4.45 -1.42 -4.48
N GLY A 542 -5.76 -1.35 -4.75
CA GLY A 542 -6.45 -0.19 -5.30
C GLY A 542 -6.46 -0.16 -6.83
N ILE A 543 -6.69 1.02 -7.37
CA ILE A 543 -6.77 1.32 -8.81
C ILE A 543 -5.58 2.18 -9.24
N PRO A 544 -5.15 2.10 -10.51
CA PRO A 544 -4.16 3.02 -11.06
C PRO A 544 -4.52 4.48 -10.80
N LEU A 545 -3.54 5.29 -10.42
CA LEU A 545 -3.72 6.74 -10.33
C LEU A 545 -4.14 7.30 -11.70
N VAL A 546 -4.97 8.33 -11.69
CA VAL A 546 -5.64 8.88 -12.89
C VAL A 546 -4.67 9.24 -14.04
N CYS A 547 -3.43 9.58 -13.71
CA CYS A 547 -2.40 9.98 -14.67
C CYS A 547 -1.57 8.83 -15.25
N ASN A 548 -1.75 7.59 -14.74
CA ASN A 548 -0.96 6.44 -15.15
C ASN A 548 -1.76 5.47 -16.01
N ASP A 549 -1.09 4.91 -17.01
CA ASP A 549 -1.52 3.70 -17.68
C ASP A 549 -0.88 2.48 -17.00
N PHE A 550 -1.61 1.39 -16.99
CA PHE A 550 -1.23 0.15 -16.31
C PHE A 550 -1.54 -1.05 -17.20
N LYS A 551 -0.63 -2.01 -17.25
CA LYS A 551 -0.89 -3.31 -17.88
C LYS A 551 -0.19 -4.43 -17.13
N VAL A 552 -0.65 -5.66 -17.36
CA VAL A 552 -0.06 -6.89 -16.86
C VAL A 552 0.54 -7.62 -18.05
N VAL A 553 1.81 -7.96 -18.00
CA VAL A 553 2.49 -8.64 -19.11
C VAL A 553 3.05 -9.99 -18.68
N LYS A 554 3.19 -10.90 -19.64
CA LYS A 554 3.90 -12.16 -19.42
C LYS A 554 5.36 -11.86 -19.06
N PRO A 555 5.87 -12.41 -17.95
CA PRO A 555 7.22 -12.11 -17.47
C PRO A 555 8.30 -12.28 -18.55
N GLY A 556 9.16 -11.26 -18.68
CA GLY A 556 10.25 -11.24 -19.64
C GLY A 556 9.85 -10.88 -21.08
N THR A 557 8.59 -10.58 -21.33
CA THR A 557 8.04 -10.21 -22.64
C THR A 557 7.30 -8.88 -22.61
N GLU A 558 6.76 -8.43 -23.76
CA GLU A 558 5.83 -7.31 -23.88
C GLU A 558 4.37 -7.77 -24.08
N GLU A 559 4.15 -9.09 -24.12
CA GLU A 559 2.84 -9.70 -24.34
C GLU A 559 1.90 -9.37 -23.20
N GLU A 560 0.86 -8.58 -23.47
CA GLU A 560 -0.13 -8.19 -22.49
C GLU A 560 -1.10 -9.33 -22.22
N LEU A 561 -1.40 -9.54 -20.93
CA LEU A 561 -2.32 -10.55 -20.44
C LEU A 561 -3.71 -9.96 -20.20
N GLY A 562 -4.72 -10.83 -20.25
CA GLY A 562 -6.11 -10.50 -19.99
C GLY A 562 -6.42 -10.33 -18.49
N TYR A 563 -7.71 -10.17 -18.20
CA TYR A 563 -8.18 -10.08 -16.83
C TYR A 563 -7.95 -11.39 -16.06
N TYR A 564 -7.60 -11.26 -14.76
CA TYR A 564 -7.30 -12.36 -13.83
C TYR A 564 -6.04 -13.17 -14.18
N GLU A 565 -5.38 -12.91 -15.30
CA GLU A 565 -4.13 -13.56 -15.65
C GLU A 565 -2.96 -12.95 -14.88
N LYS A 566 -2.14 -13.80 -14.26
CA LYS A 566 -1.01 -13.37 -13.42
C LYS A 566 0.22 -13.07 -14.28
N GLY A 567 0.73 -11.86 -14.18
CA GLY A 567 1.92 -11.41 -14.91
C GLY A 567 2.66 -10.27 -14.20
N GLU A 568 3.66 -9.72 -14.86
CA GLU A 568 4.43 -8.57 -14.38
C GLU A 568 3.64 -7.27 -14.57
N PHE A 569 3.59 -6.44 -13.54
CA PHE A 569 3.04 -5.09 -13.63
C PHE A 569 3.95 -4.18 -14.44
N CYS A 570 3.38 -3.52 -15.44
CA CYS A 570 4.03 -2.47 -16.20
C CYS A 570 3.26 -1.15 -16.07
N ILE A 571 3.99 -0.06 -15.87
CA ILE A 571 3.44 1.26 -15.59
C ILE A 571 4.00 2.26 -16.60
N SER A 572 3.13 3.10 -17.16
CA SER A 572 3.50 4.22 -18.02
C SER A 572 2.77 5.47 -17.60
N GLY A 573 3.46 6.58 -17.52
CA GLY A 573 2.87 7.86 -17.13
C GLY A 573 3.86 8.81 -16.46
N PRO A 574 3.40 10.00 -16.07
CA PRO A 574 4.26 11.05 -15.56
C PRO A 574 4.87 10.76 -14.19
N THR A 575 4.42 9.72 -13.48
CA THR A 575 5.01 9.31 -12.19
C THR A 575 6.24 8.44 -12.35
N VAL A 576 6.51 7.91 -13.56
CA VAL A 576 7.65 7.04 -13.83
C VAL A 576 8.95 7.84 -13.81
N MET A 577 9.95 7.32 -13.12
CA MET A 577 11.28 7.95 -12.96
C MET A 577 11.90 8.36 -14.29
N LYS A 578 12.78 9.36 -14.25
CA LYS A 578 13.57 9.73 -15.43
C LYS A 578 14.55 8.63 -15.80
N CYS A 579 15.33 8.14 -14.85
CA CYS A 579 16.35 7.11 -15.06
C CYS A 579 16.93 6.62 -13.71
N TYR A 580 17.75 5.60 -13.76
CA TYR A 580 18.76 5.40 -12.73
C TYR A 580 19.96 6.33 -12.99
N TYR A 581 20.31 7.14 -12.02
CA TYR A 581 21.36 8.15 -12.12
C TYR A 581 22.72 7.50 -12.37
N ASN A 582 23.41 7.91 -13.47
CA ASN A 582 24.67 7.34 -13.93
C ASN A 582 24.64 5.82 -14.21
N ASP A 583 23.47 5.27 -14.60
CA ASP A 583 23.31 3.85 -14.90
C ASP A 583 22.34 3.64 -16.08
N GLU A 584 22.82 3.90 -17.28
CA GLU A 584 22.03 3.78 -18.52
C GLU A 584 21.64 2.33 -18.84
N GLU A 585 22.52 1.38 -18.55
CA GLU A 585 22.29 -0.02 -18.84
C GLU A 585 21.09 -0.55 -18.03
N GLU A 586 21.08 -0.27 -16.73
CA GLU A 586 20.01 -0.69 -15.85
C GLU A 586 18.72 0.10 -16.14
N THR A 587 18.85 1.37 -16.56
CA THR A 587 17.69 2.18 -17.00
C THR A 587 17.01 1.54 -18.20
N LYS A 588 17.77 1.13 -19.24
CA LYS A 588 17.24 0.49 -20.46
C LYS A 588 16.61 -0.88 -20.18
N LYS A 589 17.11 -1.62 -19.19
CA LYS A 589 16.52 -2.90 -18.74
C LYS A 589 15.16 -2.72 -18.08
N THR A 590 14.99 -1.61 -17.36
CA THR A 590 13.82 -1.33 -16.53
C THR A 590 12.77 -0.49 -17.25
N LEU A 591 13.20 0.53 -18.00
CA LEU A 591 12.34 1.38 -18.84
C LEU A 591 12.43 0.92 -20.28
N ARG A 592 11.37 0.25 -20.77
CA ARG A 592 11.34 -0.33 -22.11
C ARG A 592 10.32 0.36 -22.98
N LYS A 593 10.69 0.64 -24.23
CA LYS A 593 9.73 1.13 -25.23
C LYS A 593 9.03 -0.09 -25.84
N HIS A 594 7.71 -0.15 -25.68
CA HIS A 594 6.90 -1.23 -26.24
C HIS A 594 6.39 -0.90 -27.65
N SER A 595 5.75 -1.89 -28.27
CA SER A 595 5.17 -1.79 -29.62
C SER A 595 4.10 -0.70 -29.76
N ASP A 596 3.42 -0.30 -28.65
CA ASP A 596 2.48 0.82 -28.59
C ASP A 596 3.16 2.22 -28.62
N GLY A 597 4.48 2.26 -28.73
CA GLY A 597 5.30 3.47 -28.77
C GLY A 597 5.56 4.13 -27.41
N LYS A 598 4.94 3.66 -26.34
CA LYS A 598 5.12 4.18 -24.98
C LYS A 598 6.32 3.54 -24.28
N ILE A 599 6.88 4.30 -23.32
CA ILE A 599 7.87 3.77 -22.39
C ILE A 599 7.13 3.18 -21.19
N TRP A 600 7.43 1.93 -20.89
CA TRP A 600 6.87 1.18 -19.78
C TRP A 600 7.95 0.84 -18.75
N LEU A 601 7.65 1.14 -17.50
CA LEU A 601 8.42 0.68 -16.35
C LEU A 601 8.05 -0.77 -16.07
N HIS A 602 8.98 -1.69 -16.25
CA HIS A 602 8.91 -3.06 -15.77
C HIS A 602 9.23 -3.10 -14.29
N THR A 603 8.20 -3.35 -13.47
CA THR A 603 8.33 -3.20 -12.02
C THR A 603 9.05 -4.35 -11.33
N GLY A 604 9.08 -5.51 -11.96
CA GLY A 604 9.50 -6.77 -11.34
C GLY A 604 8.51 -7.27 -10.28
N ASP A 605 7.33 -6.67 -10.18
CA ASP A 605 6.27 -7.06 -9.27
C ASP A 605 5.16 -7.79 -10.04
N MET A 606 4.66 -8.88 -9.49
CA MET A 606 3.69 -9.78 -10.11
C MET A 606 2.29 -9.55 -9.54
N GLY A 607 1.30 -9.69 -10.39
CA GLY A 607 -0.10 -9.61 -9.97
C GLY A 607 -1.06 -9.78 -11.14
N TYR A 608 -2.30 -9.37 -10.93
CA TYR A 608 -3.34 -9.37 -11.98
C TYR A 608 -4.29 -8.20 -11.78
N MET A 609 -5.05 -7.88 -12.81
CA MET A 609 -6.14 -6.92 -12.78
C MET A 609 -7.47 -7.65 -12.95
N ASP A 610 -8.48 -7.29 -12.17
CA ASP A 610 -9.83 -7.79 -12.38
C ASP A 610 -10.60 -6.94 -13.41
N GLU A 611 -11.75 -7.40 -13.84
CA GLU A 611 -12.60 -6.68 -14.79
C GLU A 611 -13.11 -5.34 -14.26
N SER A 612 -13.08 -5.12 -12.95
CA SER A 612 -13.41 -3.83 -12.34
C SER A 612 -12.27 -2.82 -12.42
N GLY A 613 -11.06 -3.27 -12.80
CA GLY A 613 -9.86 -2.44 -12.85
C GLY A 613 -9.12 -2.36 -11.52
N LEU A 614 -9.44 -3.24 -10.59
CA LEU A 614 -8.74 -3.38 -9.33
C LEU A 614 -7.51 -4.26 -9.52
N LEU A 615 -6.41 -3.87 -8.89
CA LEU A 615 -5.15 -4.59 -8.97
C LEU A 615 -4.95 -5.45 -7.72
N TYR A 616 -4.39 -6.63 -7.93
CA TYR A 616 -4.08 -7.60 -6.89
C TYR A 616 -2.62 -8.00 -7.00
N TYR A 617 -1.83 -7.60 -6.01
CA TYR A 617 -0.42 -7.95 -5.92
C TYR A 617 -0.25 -9.39 -5.44
N THR A 618 0.54 -10.17 -6.14
CA THR A 618 0.85 -11.55 -5.73
C THR A 618 2.24 -11.67 -5.15
N ASP A 619 3.30 -11.26 -5.89
CA ASP A 619 4.68 -11.37 -5.44
C ASP A 619 5.66 -10.50 -6.25
N ARG A 620 6.96 -10.61 -5.92
CA ARG A 620 8.05 -10.11 -6.75
C ARG A 620 8.61 -11.18 -7.69
N LEU A 621 8.86 -10.81 -8.93
CA LEU A 621 9.51 -11.66 -9.93
C LEU A 621 10.87 -12.19 -9.43
N THR A 622 11.56 -11.40 -8.60
CA THR A 622 12.85 -11.74 -8.01
C THR A 622 12.80 -12.82 -6.94
N ARG A 623 11.61 -13.16 -6.42
CA ARG A 623 11.44 -14.29 -5.50
C ARG A 623 11.19 -15.61 -6.26
N MET A 624 10.76 -15.53 -7.52
CA MET A 624 10.66 -16.70 -8.38
C MET A 624 12.06 -17.27 -8.64
N TYR A 625 12.16 -18.58 -8.58
CA TYR A 625 13.39 -19.28 -8.94
C TYR A 625 13.07 -20.52 -9.79
N THR A 626 14.08 -20.98 -10.54
CA THR A 626 13.90 -22.16 -11.38
C THR A 626 14.38 -23.41 -10.65
N SER A 627 13.56 -24.45 -10.63
CA SER A 627 13.86 -25.79 -10.12
C SER A 627 13.69 -26.82 -11.24
N GLY A 628 14.77 -27.47 -11.66
CA GLY A 628 14.70 -28.49 -12.72
C GLY A 628 14.09 -28.02 -14.04
N GLY A 629 14.19 -26.72 -14.36
CA GLY A 629 13.60 -26.13 -15.57
C GLY A 629 12.20 -25.54 -15.40
N PHE A 630 11.61 -25.67 -14.21
CA PHE A 630 10.28 -25.16 -13.88
C PHE A 630 10.36 -23.95 -12.96
N ASN A 631 9.49 -22.96 -13.17
CA ASN A 631 9.39 -21.80 -12.32
C ASN A 631 8.67 -22.14 -11.03
N VAL A 632 9.30 -21.83 -9.89
CA VAL A 632 8.73 -21.98 -8.55
C VAL A 632 8.42 -20.60 -7.99
N TYR A 633 7.21 -20.42 -7.51
CA TYR A 633 6.70 -19.18 -6.93
C TYR A 633 6.51 -19.36 -5.41
N PRO A 634 7.47 -18.95 -4.58
CA PRO A 634 7.41 -19.12 -3.12
C PRO A 634 6.11 -18.68 -2.46
N PRO A 635 5.48 -17.54 -2.83
CA PRO A 635 4.23 -17.13 -2.22
C PRO A 635 3.04 -18.03 -2.48
N HIS A 636 3.03 -18.76 -3.58
CA HIS A 636 1.99 -19.75 -3.82
C HIS A 636 2.05 -20.88 -2.77
N ILE A 637 3.28 -21.26 -2.36
CA ILE A 637 3.49 -22.22 -1.28
C ILE A 637 3.07 -21.60 0.07
N GLU A 638 3.46 -20.35 0.31
CA GLU A 638 3.11 -19.60 1.54
C GLU A 638 1.58 -19.49 1.69
N GLU A 639 0.86 -19.13 0.61
CA GLU A 639 -0.59 -19.00 0.59
C GLU A 639 -1.30 -20.31 0.97
N VAL A 640 -0.81 -21.44 0.46
CA VAL A 640 -1.38 -22.77 0.77
C VAL A 640 -1.15 -23.14 2.24
N ILE A 641 0.05 -22.89 2.76
CA ILE A 641 0.42 -23.23 4.14
C ILE A 641 -0.32 -22.35 5.15
N LEU A 642 -0.52 -21.07 4.84
CA LEU A 642 -1.24 -20.11 5.70
C LEU A 642 -2.75 -20.38 5.83
N LYS A 643 -3.30 -21.35 5.09
CA LYS A 643 -4.68 -21.83 5.32
C LYS A 643 -4.82 -22.62 6.63
N LEU A 644 -3.72 -23.12 7.17
CA LEU A 644 -3.73 -23.86 8.45
C LEU A 644 -3.81 -22.87 9.62
N ASP A 645 -4.75 -23.15 10.51
CA ASP A 645 -5.04 -22.26 11.65
C ASP A 645 -3.93 -22.20 12.70
N GLU A 646 -3.08 -23.21 12.76
CA GLU A 646 -1.96 -23.33 13.71
C GLU A 646 -0.80 -22.37 13.36
N ILE A 647 -0.74 -21.87 12.13
CA ILE A 647 0.39 -21.09 11.59
C ILE A 647 0.05 -19.59 11.63
N GLU A 648 0.93 -18.80 12.22
CA GLU A 648 0.83 -17.34 12.28
C GLU A 648 1.39 -16.70 11.00
N SER A 649 2.58 -17.16 10.57
CA SER A 649 3.28 -16.60 9.42
C SER A 649 4.13 -17.67 8.73
N CYS A 650 4.33 -17.50 7.41
CA CYS A 650 5.11 -18.39 6.58
C CYS A 650 6.02 -17.61 5.64
N ALA A 651 7.26 -18.09 5.45
CA ALA A 651 8.21 -17.55 4.49
C ALA A 651 8.91 -18.71 3.76
N VAL A 652 8.92 -18.67 2.43
CA VAL A 652 9.54 -19.70 1.59
C VAL A 652 10.71 -19.10 0.82
N VAL A 653 11.86 -19.78 0.86
CA VAL A 653 13.07 -19.39 0.14
C VAL A 653 13.67 -20.55 -0.64
N PRO A 654 14.40 -20.28 -1.74
CA PRO A 654 15.12 -21.31 -2.44
C PRO A 654 16.30 -21.81 -1.61
N MET A 655 16.44 -23.13 -1.50
CA MET A 655 17.56 -23.82 -0.89
C MET A 655 18.21 -24.73 -1.94
N LYS A 656 19.55 -24.84 -1.95
CA LYS A 656 20.25 -25.82 -2.78
C LYS A 656 19.91 -27.22 -2.33
N HIS A 657 19.49 -28.08 -3.26
CA HIS A 657 19.25 -29.49 -2.95
C HIS A 657 20.58 -30.16 -2.50
N PRO A 658 20.58 -30.95 -1.42
CA PRO A 658 21.83 -31.53 -0.89
C PRO A 658 22.65 -32.38 -1.87
N SER A 659 21.98 -33.10 -2.79
CA SER A 659 22.61 -34.05 -3.72
C SER A 659 22.39 -33.75 -5.21
N LYS A 660 21.50 -32.83 -5.58
CA LYS A 660 21.18 -32.48 -6.96
C LYS A 660 21.53 -31.01 -7.24
N ASN A 661 21.89 -30.69 -8.47
CA ASN A 661 22.18 -29.30 -8.86
C ASN A 661 20.88 -28.52 -9.21
N ILE A 662 19.92 -28.52 -8.28
CA ILE A 662 18.66 -27.79 -8.39
C ILE A 662 18.40 -26.99 -7.10
N LYS A 663 17.53 -26.00 -7.19
CA LYS A 663 16.97 -25.30 -6.01
C LYS A 663 15.64 -25.96 -5.64
N VAL A 664 15.34 -26.01 -4.34
CA VAL A 664 14.10 -26.60 -3.80
C VAL A 664 13.51 -25.68 -2.72
N PRO A 665 12.18 -25.72 -2.47
CA PRO A 665 11.56 -24.88 -1.47
C PRO A 665 11.97 -25.24 -0.02
N LYS A 666 12.51 -24.27 0.70
CA LYS A 666 12.66 -24.32 2.16
C LYS A 666 11.60 -23.41 2.79
N VAL A 667 10.81 -23.97 3.67
CA VAL A 667 9.71 -23.27 4.36
C VAL A 667 10.16 -22.96 5.79
N TYR A 668 9.99 -21.69 6.18
CA TYR A 668 10.07 -21.22 7.56
C TYR A 668 8.69 -20.80 8.03
N ILE A 669 8.27 -21.27 9.22
CA ILE A 669 6.98 -20.93 9.80
C ILE A 669 7.13 -20.34 11.19
N ILE A 670 6.24 -19.41 11.53
CA ILE A 670 6.03 -18.92 12.89
C ILE A 670 4.71 -19.52 13.36
N MET A 671 4.75 -20.19 14.50
CA MET A 671 3.58 -20.82 15.10
C MET A 671 2.72 -19.81 15.87
N LYS A 672 1.41 -19.98 15.87
CA LYS A 672 0.54 -19.25 16.81
C LYS A 672 0.81 -19.69 18.23
N LYS A 673 0.54 -18.79 19.18
CA LYS A 673 0.73 -19.08 20.61
C LYS A 673 -0.07 -20.32 21.05
N GLY A 674 0.62 -21.26 21.66
CA GLY A 674 0.05 -22.53 22.11
C GLY A 674 0.12 -23.69 21.12
N TYR A 675 0.73 -23.47 19.96
CA TYR A 675 0.98 -24.51 18.96
C TYR A 675 2.48 -24.73 18.76
N GLU A 676 2.87 -25.98 18.49
CA GLU A 676 4.24 -26.38 18.18
C GLU A 676 4.29 -27.22 16.90
N LEU A 677 5.40 -27.15 16.21
CA LEU A 677 5.62 -27.97 15.02
C LEU A 677 5.92 -29.41 15.43
N ASN A 678 4.93 -30.28 15.32
CA ASN A 678 5.01 -31.72 15.58
C ASN A 678 4.80 -32.53 14.29
N GLU A 679 4.90 -33.85 14.37
CA GLU A 679 4.74 -34.76 13.22
C GLU A 679 3.33 -34.66 12.58
N ASP A 680 2.27 -34.49 13.39
CA ASP A 680 0.91 -34.38 12.89
C ASP A 680 0.72 -33.12 12.06
N LEU A 681 1.24 -31.98 12.52
CA LEU A 681 1.19 -30.73 11.77
C LEU A 681 2.08 -30.78 10.51
N LEU A 682 3.26 -31.39 10.60
CA LEU A 682 4.09 -31.63 9.40
C LEU A 682 3.35 -32.46 8.34
N ASN A 683 2.62 -33.47 8.76
CA ASN A 683 1.80 -34.30 7.86
C ASN A 683 0.61 -33.49 7.30
N LYS A 684 -0.05 -32.65 8.10
CA LYS A 684 -1.08 -31.71 7.61
C LYS A 684 -0.53 -30.76 6.56
N ILE A 685 0.64 -30.15 6.81
CA ILE A 685 1.29 -29.24 5.83
C ILE A 685 1.62 -30.00 4.53
N LYS A 686 2.22 -31.17 4.63
CA LYS A 686 2.53 -31.98 3.45
C LYS A 686 1.27 -32.35 2.66
N ASN A 687 0.22 -32.74 3.36
CA ASN A 687 -1.05 -33.12 2.74
C ASN A 687 -1.71 -31.94 2.02
N ILE A 688 -1.86 -30.77 2.68
CA ILE A 688 -2.44 -29.60 2.05
C ILE A 688 -1.61 -29.12 0.85
N CYS A 689 -0.28 -29.20 0.93
CA CYS A 689 0.60 -28.89 -0.19
C CYS A 689 0.44 -29.88 -1.33
N SER A 690 0.36 -31.20 -1.06
CA SER A 690 0.21 -32.22 -2.09
C SER A 690 -1.11 -32.09 -2.86
N LEU A 691 -2.17 -31.61 -2.20
CA LEU A 691 -3.48 -31.41 -2.81
C LEU A 691 -3.59 -30.13 -3.64
N ASN A 692 -2.78 -29.11 -3.34
CA ASN A 692 -2.95 -27.76 -3.91
C ASN A 692 -1.75 -27.27 -4.74
N LEU A 693 -0.61 -27.97 -4.71
CA LEU A 693 0.63 -27.55 -5.35
C LEU A 693 1.19 -28.64 -6.25
N ASP A 694 1.79 -28.26 -7.37
CA ASP A 694 2.51 -29.20 -8.22
C ASP A 694 3.82 -29.70 -7.58
N LEU A 695 4.46 -30.67 -8.22
CA LEU A 695 5.66 -31.35 -7.71
C LEU A 695 6.82 -30.40 -7.36
N TYR A 696 6.99 -29.32 -8.12
CA TYR A 696 8.12 -28.38 -7.95
C TYR A 696 7.88 -27.36 -6.85
N HIS A 697 6.63 -27.14 -6.47
CA HIS A 697 6.22 -26.29 -5.36
C HIS A 697 6.12 -27.04 -4.03
N GLN A 698 6.34 -28.36 -4.00
CA GLN A 698 6.28 -29.12 -2.75
C GLN A 698 7.42 -28.71 -1.79
N PRO A 699 7.12 -28.42 -0.51
CA PRO A 699 8.14 -28.13 0.48
C PRO A 699 9.16 -29.26 0.61
N PHE A 700 10.43 -28.96 0.39
CA PHE A 700 11.53 -29.91 0.61
C PHE A 700 11.93 -29.98 2.09
N SER A 701 11.88 -28.87 2.79
CA SER A 701 12.22 -28.76 4.22
C SER A 701 11.33 -27.71 4.88
N ILE A 702 10.84 -28.00 6.08
CA ILE A 702 9.99 -27.13 6.89
C ILE A 702 10.67 -26.94 8.24
N GLU A 703 10.72 -25.71 8.75
CA GLU A 703 11.34 -25.35 10.02
C GLU A 703 10.49 -24.27 10.72
N SER A 704 10.28 -24.43 12.04
CA SER A 704 9.68 -23.42 12.87
C SER A 704 10.75 -22.50 13.45
N ILE A 705 10.47 -21.19 13.45
CA ILE A 705 11.33 -20.15 14.03
C ILE A 705 10.48 -19.15 14.81
N ASP A 706 11.07 -18.53 15.83
CA ASP A 706 10.37 -17.57 16.70
C ASP A 706 10.05 -16.25 16.01
N SER A 707 10.89 -15.81 15.08
CA SER A 707 10.68 -14.58 14.31
C SER A 707 11.47 -14.60 13.01
N PHE A 708 10.93 -13.93 11.98
CA PHE A 708 11.68 -13.71 10.74
C PHE A 708 12.73 -12.62 10.93
N PRO A 709 13.92 -12.76 10.29
CA PRO A 709 14.82 -11.64 10.16
C PRO A 709 14.15 -10.53 9.37
N ILE A 710 14.29 -9.29 9.83
CA ILE A 710 13.69 -8.11 9.20
C ILE A 710 14.76 -7.14 8.69
N THR A 711 14.47 -6.46 7.59
CA THR A 711 15.23 -5.31 7.13
C THR A 711 14.84 -4.12 8.01
N ASN A 712 15.80 -3.55 8.75
CA ASN A 712 15.52 -2.50 9.75
C ASN A 712 14.96 -1.22 9.12
N LEU A 713 13.74 -0.84 9.53
CA LEU A 713 13.16 0.50 9.38
C LEU A 713 12.99 1.21 10.75
N GLY A 714 13.56 0.64 11.83
CA GLY A 714 13.41 1.07 13.22
C GLY A 714 13.28 -0.13 14.17
N GLU A 715 13.24 0.08 15.48
CA GLU A 715 13.07 -1.00 16.45
C GLU A 715 11.81 -1.82 16.17
N ASN A 716 11.99 -3.07 15.74
CA ASN A 716 10.93 -4.05 15.43
C ASN A 716 9.96 -3.68 14.28
N ILE A 717 10.34 -2.76 13.40
CA ILE A 717 9.59 -2.42 12.20
C ILE A 717 10.47 -2.66 10.99
N GLY A 718 10.08 -3.59 10.11
CA GLY A 718 10.80 -3.92 8.89
C GLY A 718 10.09 -5.00 8.08
N LYS A 719 10.54 -5.15 6.83
CA LYS A 719 10.09 -6.24 5.96
C LYS A 719 10.90 -7.49 6.23
N VAL A 720 10.30 -8.67 5.99
CA VAL A 720 11.04 -9.95 6.05
C VAL A 720 12.27 -9.89 5.14
N ASP A 721 13.42 -10.21 5.69
CA ASP A 721 14.69 -10.30 4.96
C ASP A 721 14.85 -11.70 4.35
N TYR A 722 14.22 -11.89 3.20
CA TYR A 722 14.29 -13.16 2.46
C TYR A 722 15.71 -13.55 2.03
N LYS A 723 16.59 -12.57 1.81
CA LYS A 723 18.01 -12.85 1.47
C LYS A 723 18.73 -13.48 2.66
N LYS A 724 18.48 -13.00 3.87
CA LYS A 724 19.03 -13.56 5.09
C LYS A 724 18.48 -14.95 5.37
N LEU A 725 17.18 -15.18 5.15
CA LEU A 725 16.56 -16.51 5.23
C LEU A 725 17.17 -17.48 4.20
N GLU A 726 17.35 -17.05 2.95
CA GLU A 726 17.98 -17.88 1.89
C GLU A 726 19.44 -18.21 2.24
N LYS A 727 20.17 -17.24 2.79
CA LYS A 727 21.54 -17.49 3.27
C LYS A 727 21.56 -18.53 4.37
N ASN A 728 20.71 -18.41 5.38
CA ASN A 728 20.61 -19.35 6.50
C ASN A 728 20.23 -20.76 5.99
N ALA A 729 19.27 -20.88 5.07
CA ALA A 729 18.88 -22.14 4.45
C ALA A 729 20.04 -22.86 3.76
N ASN A 730 20.92 -22.11 3.08
CA ASN A 730 22.06 -22.68 2.36
C ASN A 730 23.29 -22.95 3.26
N GLU A 731 23.44 -22.25 4.37
CA GLU A 731 24.48 -22.53 5.39
C GLU A 731 24.20 -23.84 6.12
N THR A 732 22.95 -24.11 6.46
CA THR A 732 22.52 -25.38 7.08
C THR A 732 22.85 -26.59 6.18
N VAL A 733 22.80 -26.44 4.86
CA VAL A 733 23.18 -27.50 3.91
C VAL A 733 24.69 -27.75 3.91
N LYS A 734 25.51 -26.70 4.08
CA LYS A 734 26.98 -26.83 4.16
C LYS A 734 27.41 -27.61 5.41
N VAL A 735 26.78 -27.33 6.55
CA VAL A 735 27.08 -28.03 7.82
C VAL A 735 26.71 -29.51 7.72
N LYS A 736 25.58 -29.88 7.13
CA LYS A 736 25.22 -31.30 6.92
C LYS A 736 26.13 -32.04 5.93
N LYS A 737 26.85 -31.33 5.02
CA LYS A 737 27.87 -31.94 4.13
C LYS A 737 29.22 -32.13 4.83
N LEU A 738 29.51 -31.38 5.89
CA LEU A 738 30.75 -31.51 6.68
C LEU A 738 30.65 -32.58 7.77
N VAL A 739 29.41 -33.05 8.07
CA VAL A 739 29.12 -34.06 9.11
C VAL A 739 28.79 -35.44 8.47
N LYS A 740 28.89 -35.58 7.16
CA LYS A 740 28.89 -36.85 6.42
C LYS A 740 30.27 -37.05 5.76
#